data_9118c656b389efdeb8069f48536bf4aa
#
_entry.id   9118c656b389efdeb8069f48536bf4aa
#
_cell.length_a   1.000
_cell.length_b   1.000
_cell.length_c   1.000
_cell.angle_alpha   90.00
_cell.angle_beta   90.00
_cell.angle_gamma   90.00
#
_symmetry.space_group_name_H-M   'P 1'
#
loop_
_entity.id
_entity.type
_entity.pdbx_description
1 polymer ?
#
loop_
_entity_poly.entity_id
_entity_poly.type
_entity_poly.pdbx_seq_one_letter_code
_entity_poly.pdbx_strand_id
1 'polypeptide(L)'
;MPRLIDKLIVNSPFEEPTKYWSYDSFTREFQLIEGRRPAGYIISSQSMSFDDPGVTIEIPIVNKIRQRVKKWREDKYPGITSISRRLLEYWNDPEERENRRLFFAQIEAIETLIWLNEAPEKDKVGIDIPSDGGDFLRICSKMATGTGKTVVMAMLIAYNTINKVTNPQDNRFSKSFVIVAPGLTIKERLKVLVPDSEGNYFDEFRIVPLEFVEKLRQAKIKILNWHMLASDDGTSGPKVIKKGPESDEAFVKRVLGDLESSKNIVVINDEAHHAWRIVSEDVDLSKEEKEKATIWINGLDRINRARGILRCHDFTATPFVPGGKKNTQDMLFSWIVSDFGLNDSIESGLVKTPRVVIRDDATIDSKTLKSKFYHIYEHVKEDLSKKTNVSEPLPNLVTTAYYFLGLDWEATYKEWIDSGHKVPPVMITVCNNTATSERVEYSFLHGMIKIPHLCEEGKILRIDSKLLGDMEKLEDLTIESNEEDYTPKSSNEKAQYLRRVVNTVGKEGQPGEQIRSVISVSMLSEGWDAKTVTHILGLRAFTSQLLCEQVVGRGLRRTSYDINPETNLYDAEYVNIFGIPFSFIPHEGVSGGPQPPKPSTMVHVLKDKPEFELKWPNIIRIDHTYLPKLSLDMKEAKPLFLSSKDTPFSADLAAMIDGNPDLSKLSTITLEKIAYENRLQTIIFETAAIVYDQFKHEWKGNKDYLLMQVIKIVEDFINSDKIVFDTLFGYDELRRRVLLVLNKDKVIRHVFTQILFNNSTKIDPIFDKNKPINSTENMRSWNTIRKCEITNKSHISHAVFDSAFEALTAFELERNENVDAWVKNDHLDFEIPYIHFGEVKRYRPDFIVRLKNKKMLILEVKGVKKERDLSKKDFLDEWIKAVNEHGGFGEWHHEMIENSGQTKKLIEELCL
;
A
#
# COMPACT_ATOMS: atom_id res chain seq x y z
N MET A 1 -19.16 27.57 23.73
CA MET A 1 -19.05 27.20 22.29
C MET A 1 -18.28 25.90 22.25
N PRO A 2 -18.76 24.87 21.56
CA PRO A 2 -17.97 23.63 21.43
C PRO A 2 -16.59 23.98 20.85
N ARG A 3 -15.54 23.44 21.43
CA ARG A 3 -14.18 23.56 20.85
C ARG A 3 -14.20 22.86 19.48
N LEU A 4 -13.97 23.65 18.45
CA LEU A 4 -13.83 23.15 17.10
C LEU A 4 -12.51 22.39 16.99
N ILE A 5 -12.53 21.25 16.31
CA ILE A 5 -11.32 20.47 16.02
C ILE A 5 -10.55 21.23 14.93
N ASP A 6 -9.33 21.67 15.23
CA ASP A 6 -8.48 22.41 14.26
C ASP A 6 -7.88 21.49 13.18
N LYS A 7 -7.55 20.26 13.55
CA LYS A 7 -6.99 19.23 12.64
C LYS A 7 -7.49 17.84 13.03
N LEU A 8 -8.04 17.11 12.07
CA LEU A 8 -8.42 15.70 12.26
C LEU A 8 -7.24 14.76 12.11
N ILE A 9 -6.30 15.02 11.20
CA ILE A 9 -5.12 14.19 10.97
C ILE A 9 -4.11 14.48 12.09
N VAL A 10 -3.94 13.52 13.00
CA VAL A 10 -3.11 13.65 14.20
C VAL A 10 -2.04 12.56 14.33
N ASN A 11 -2.06 11.56 13.45
CA ASN A 11 -1.13 10.43 13.44
C ASN A 11 -0.41 10.30 12.11
N SER A 12 0.82 9.75 12.15
CA SER A 12 1.51 9.30 10.96
C SER A 12 0.83 8.05 10.38
N PRO A 13 0.69 7.92 9.06
CA PRO A 13 0.14 6.72 8.42
C PRO A 13 1.06 5.50 8.54
N PHE A 14 2.34 5.70 8.87
CA PHE A 14 3.40 4.69 8.88
C PHE A 14 3.76 4.18 10.27
N GLU A 15 3.22 4.78 11.30
CA GLU A 15 3.52 4.47 12.69
C GLU A 15 2.25 4.10 13.46
N GLU A 16 2.42 3.37 14.56
CA GLU A 16 1.29 3.07 15.44
C GLU A 16 0.63 4.37 15.92
N PRO A 17 -0.69 4.55 15.71
CA PRO A 17 -1.38 5.74 16.19
C PRO A 17 -1.19 5.94 17.70
N THR A 18 -0.83 7.15 18.09
CA THR A 18 -0.58 7.52 19.48
C THR A 18 -1.65 8.43 20.07
N LYS A 19 -2.56 8.92 19.24
CA LYS A 19 -3.63 9.84 19.64
C LYS A 19 -4.90 9.51 18.89
N TYR A 20 -6.03 9.84 19.47
CA TYR A 20 -7.32 9.74 18.79
C TYR A 20 -8.33 10.71 19.36
N TRP A 21 -9.28 11.14 18.52
CA TRP A 21 -10.40 11.97 18.93
C TRP A 21 -11.50 11.11 19.56
N SER A 22 -11.90 11.44 20.78
CA SER A 22 -13.01 10.82 21.49
C SER A 22 -14.08 11.83 21.79
N TYR A 23 -15.34 11.48 21.61
CA TYR A 23 -16.47 12.31 21.99
C TYR A 23 -16.85 12.03 23.43
N ASP A 24 -16.89 13.09 24.23
CA ASP A 24 -17.40 13.04 25.61
C ASP A 24 -18.88 13.41 25.60
N SER A 25 -19.74 12.45 25.88
CA SER A 25 -21.20 12.63 25.91
C SER A 25 -21.67 13.56 27.03
N PHE A 26 -20.88 13.73 28.09
CA PHE A 26 -21.21 14.61 29.22
C PHE A 26 -20.90 16.08 28.92
N THR A 27 -19.72 16.36 28.41
CA THR A 27 -19.32 17.72 28.00
C THR A 27 -19.83 18.08 26.61
N ARG A 28 -20.24 17.11 25.80
CA ARG A 28 -20.60 17.23 24.37
C ARG A 28 -19.49 17.81 23.50
N GLU A 29 -18.25 17.49 23.82
CA GLU A 29 -17.07 17.97 23.11
C GLU A 29 -16.19 16.80 22.67
N PHE A 30 -15.44 17.00 21.57
CA PHE A 30 -14.37 16.10 21.19
C PHE A 30 -13.11 16.44 21.98
N GLN A 31 -12.48 15.41 22.54
CA GLN A 31 -11.23 15.48 23.27
C GLN A 31 -10.19 14.62 22.57
N LEU A 32 -8.97 15.16 22.43
CA LEU A 32 -7.83 14.39 21.92
C LEU A 32 -7.26 13.56 23.06
N ILE A 33 -7.37 12.25 22.95
CA ILE A 33 -6.92 11.28 23.93
C ILE A 33 -5.55 10.72 23.49
N GLU A 34 -4.60 10.68 24.42
CA GLU A 34 -3.31 10.01 24.22
C GLU A 34 -3.48 8.49 24.27
N GLY A 35 -2.80 7.80 23.35
CA GLY A 35 -2.83 6.35 23.23
C GLY A 35 -3.49 5.86 21.94
N ARG A 36 -3.54 4.54 21.79
CA ARG A 36 -4.20 3.87 20.66
C ARG A 36 -5.70 3.77 20.93
N ARG A 37 -6.54 4.14 19.95
CA ARG A 37 -7.99 3.91 20.01
C ARG A 37 -8.27 2.43 20.26
N PRO A 38 -9.11 2.07 21.26
CA PRO A 38 -9.56 0.68 21.44
C PRO A 38 -10.26 0.17 20.17
N ALA A 39 -9.99 -1.09 19.80
CA ALA A 39 -10.72 -1.74 18.72
C ALA A 39 -12.19 -1.84 19.08
N GLY A 40 -13.06 -1.43 18.17
CA GLY A 40 -14.48 -1.38 18.44
C GLY A 40 -15.32 -1.01 17.23
N TYR A 41 -16.62 -0.92 17.44
CA TYR A 41 -17.56 -0.43 16.45
C TYR A 41 -18.63 0.41 17.14
N ILE A 42 -19.30 1.26 16.37
CA ILE A 42 -20.31 2.17 16.90
C ILE A 42 -21.69 1.65 16.50
N ILE A 43 -22.56 1.48 17.48
CA ILE A 43 -23.99 1.25 17.23
C ILE A 43 -24.66 2.62 17.21
N SER A 44 -25.29 2.93 16.08
CA SER A 44 -26.11 4.14 15.96
C SER A 44 -27.21 4.10 17.00
N SER A 45 -27.29 5.13 17.85
CA SER A 45 -28.50 5.31 18.65
C SER A 45 -29.63 5.69 17.68
N GLN A 46 -30.86 5.28 17.98
CA GLN A 46 -32.05 5.68 17.19
C GLN A 46 -32.42 7.18 17.41
N SER A 47 -31.57 7.90 18.13
CA SER A 47 -31.68 9.34 18.34
C SER A 47 -31.34 10.09 17.07
N MET A 48 -32.22 10.93 16.58
CA MET A 48 -31.98 11.89 15.52
C MET A 48 -31.12 13.10 15.97
N SER A 49 -30.56 13.06 17.17
CA SER A 49 -29.77 14.15 17.73
C SER A 49 -28.37 14.23 17.08
N PHE A 50 -27.95 15.44 16.74
CA PHE A 50 -26.60 15.73 16.21
C PHE A 50 -25.51 15.32 17.18
N ASP A 51 -25.78 15.44 18.46
CA ASP A 51 -24.81 15.26 19.51
C ASP A 51 -24.73 13.81 20.00
N ASP A 52 -25.34 12.87 19.30
CA ASP A 52 -25.34 11.47 19.68
C ASP A 52 -24.48 10.65 18.70
N PRO A 53 -23.18 10.44 19.00
CA PRO A 53 -22.27 9.69 18.16
C PRO A 53 -22.54 8.18 18.18
N GLY A 54 -23.59 7.72 18.88
CA GLY A 54 -23.85 6.30 19.14
C GLY A 54 -23.05 5.75 20.31
N VAL A 55 -23.18 4.44 20.54
CA VAL A 55 -22.49 3.71 21.60
C VAL A 55 -21.35 2.92 21.02
N THR A 56 -20.13 3.20 21.47
CA THR A 56 -18.96 2.40 21.09
C THR A 56 -18.94 1.08 21.86
N ILE A 57 -18.91 -0.03 21.13
CA ILE A 57 -18.74 -1.38 21.69
C ILE A 57 -17.33 -1.85 21.34
N GLU A 58 -16.56 -2.16 22.36
CA GLU A 58 -15.20 -2.70 22.20
C GLU A 58 -15.19 -4.13 21.66
N ILE A 59 -14.10 -4.49 20.99
CA ILE A 59 -13.78 -5.86 20.56
C ILE A 59 -12.61 -6.36 21.42
N PRO A 60 -12.86 -6.94 22.61
CA PRO A 60 -11.84 -7.22 23.61
C PRO A 60 -10.73 -8.16 23.12
N ILE A 61 -11.08 -9.12 22.26
CA ILE A 61 -10.11 -10.07 21.70
C ILE A 61 -9.06 -9.35 20.82
N VAL A 62 -9.48 -8.39 20.00
CA VAL A 62 -8.56 -7.60 19.17
C VAL A 62 -7.64 -6.75 20.03
N ASN A 63 -8.15 -6.12 21.09
CA ASN A 63 -7.34 -5.33 22.02
C ASN A 63 -6.28 -6.19 22.73
N LYS A 64 -6.62 -7.42 23.12
CA LYS A 64 -5.65 -8.40 23.67
C LYS A 64 -4.60 -8.81 22.65
N ILE A 65 -5.01 -9.12 21.42
CA ILE A 65 -4.09 -9.50 20.33
C ILE A 65 -3.12 -8.35 20.04
N ARG A 66 -3.59 -7.11 19.93
CA ARG A 66 -2.75 -5.93 19.71
C ARG A 66 -1.63 -5.81 20.73
N GLN A 67 -1.94 -5.96 22.02
CA GLN A 67 -0.96 -5.90 23.10
C GLN A 67 0.11 -6.99 22.96
N ARG A 68 -0.32 -8.22 22.60
CA ARG A 68 0.59 -9.35 22.42
C ARG A 68 1.49 -9.18 21.18
N VAL A 69 0.91 -8.76 20.06
CA VAL A 69 1.65 -8.51 18.82
C VAL A 69 2.64 -7.35 18.99
N LYS A 70 2.25 -6.28 19.70
CA LYS A 70 3.16 -5.18 20.04
C LYS A 70 4.36 -5.67 20.82
N LYS A 71 4.15 -6.41 21.91
CA LYS A 71 5.23 -7.00 22.70
C LYS A 71 6.10 -7.93 21.85
N TRP A 72 5.49 -8.77 21.02
CA TRP A 72 6.21 -9.69 20.14
C TRP A 72 7.08 -8.96 19.11
N ARG A 73 6.64 -7.81 18.60
CA ARG A 73 7.43 -6.91 17.74
C ARG A 73 8.61 -6.30 18.51
N GLU A 74 8.37 -5.79 19.73
CA GLU A 74 9.41 -5.25 20.62
C GLU A 74 10.47 -6.30 20.95
N ASP A 75 10.08 -7.56 21.16
CA ASP A 75 10.94 -8.72 21.41
C ASP A 75 11.61 -9.27 20.12
N LYS A 76 11.54 -8.57 18.98
CA LYS A 76 12.13 -8.95 17.68
C LYS A 76 11.59 -10.26 17.12
N TYR A 77 10.30 -10.46 17.22
CA TYR A 77 9.56 -11.56 16.59
C TYR A 77 10.06 -12.96 16.95
N PRO A 78 10.08 -13.38 18.22
CA PRO A 78 10.52 -14.72 18.61
C PRO A 78 9.60 -15.81 18.03
N GLY A 79 10.18 -16.96 17.65
CA GLY A 79 9.48 -18.17 17.25
C GLY A 79 9.09 -18.28 15.77
N ILE A 80 9.46 -17.31 14.93
CA ILE A 80 9.17 -17.33 13.49
C ILE A 80 10.29 -17.96 12.67
N THR A 81 9.97 -18.33 11.43
CA THR A 81 10.98 -18.79 10.46
C THR A 81 11.91 -17.65 10.05
N SER A 82 13.10 -17.99 9.53
CA SER A 82 14.03 -17.00 8.97
C SER A 82 13.42 -16.21 7.81
N ILE A 83 12.60 -16.85 7.01
CA ILE A 83 11.86 -16.21 5.89
C ILE A 83 10.88 -15.17 6.42
N SER A 84 10.06 -15.54 7.41
CA SER A 84 9.09 -14.63 8.00
C SER A 84 9.77 -13.43 8.66
N ARG A 85 10.90 -13.66 9.34
CA ARG A 85 11.74 -12.61 9.91
C ARG A 85 12.25 -11.65 8.84
N ARG A 86 12.85 -12.18 7.77
CA ARG A 86 13.36 -11.35 6.67
C ARG A 86 12.25 -10.52 6.00
N LEU A 87 11.07 -11.10 5.79
CA LEU A 87 9.92 -10.37 5.25
C LEU A 87 9.45 -9.25 6.20
N LEU A 88 9.33 -9.52 7.50
CA LEU A 88 8.94 -8.52 8.49
C LEU A 88 9.97 -7.39 8.60
N GLU A 89 11.27 -7.71 8.60
CA GLU A 89 12.35 -6.72 8.59
C GLU A 89 12.27 -5.86 7.33
N TYR A 90 12.11 -6.46 6.16
CA TYR A 90 11.95 -5.77 4.89
C TYR A 90 10.73 -4.84 4.85
N TRP A 91 9.58 -5.29 5.36
CA TRP A 91 8.36 -4.48 5.35
C TRP A 91 8.41 -3.30 6.32
N ASN A 92 9.17 -3.42 7.40
CA ASN A 92 9.32 -2.38 8.42
C ASN A 92 10.53 -1.47 8.20
N ASP A 93 11.44 -1.77 7.27
CA ASP A 93 12.64 -0.96 7.03
C ASP A 93 12.27 0.30 6.21
N PRO A 94 12.29 1.51 6.82
CA PRO A 94 11.94 2.73 6.11
C PRO A 94 12.95 3.11 5.02
N GLU A 95 14.19 2.62 5.09
CA GLU A 95 15.22 2.93 4.13
C GLU A 95 15.15 2.04 2.89
N GLU A 96 14.88 0.74 3.06
CA GLU A 96 14.61 -0.16 1.93
C GLU A 96 13.31 0.21 1.19
N ARG A 97 12.41 0.93 1.87
CA ARG A 97 11.07 1.23 1.37
C ARG A 97 10.77 2.73 1.27
N GLU A 98 11.77 3.58 1.12
CA GLU A 98 11.69 5.05 1.22
C GLU A 98 10.48 5.65 0.47
N ASN A 99 10.27 5.31 -0.80
CA ASN A 99 9.13 5.81 -1.60
C ASN A 99 7.93 4.85 -1.67
N ARG A 100 7.97 3.73 -0.93
CA ARG A 100 6.93 2.67 -0.95
C ARG A 100 6.71 2.10 0.45
N ARG A 101 6.77 2.99 1.44
CA ARG A 101 6.49 2.60 2.83
C ARG A 101 5.10 1.99 2.92
N LEU A 102 5.01 0.89 3.66
CA LEU A 102 3.72 0.27 3.97
C LEU A 102 3.06 1.04 5.10
N PHE A 103 1.75 1.17 5.02
CA PHE A 103 0.97 1.80 6.09
C PHE A 103 0.98 0.94 7.35
N PHE A 104 0.94 1.57 8.51
CA PHE A 104 0.84 0.85 9.77
C PHE A 104 -0.36 -0.11 9.80
N ALA A 105 -1.49 0.27 9.23
CA ALA A 105 -2.66 -0.59 9.07
C ALA A 105 -2.37 -1.91 8.36
N GLN A 106 -1.48 -1.89 7.35
CA GLN A 106 -1.05 -3.07 6.60
C GLN A 106 -0.09 -3.92 7.42
N ILE A 107 0.86 -3.28 8.09
CA ILE A 107 1.83 -3.94 8.97
C ILE A 107 1.11 -4.59 10.15
N GLU A 108 0.21 -3.89 10.85
CA GLU A 108 -0.54 -4.44 11.98
C GLU A 108 -1.36 -5.68 11.56
N ALA A 109 -2.01 -5.60 10.40
CA ALA A 109 -2.80 -6.73 9.91
C ALA A 109 -1.93 -7.95 9.60
N ILE A 110 -0.85 -7.79 8.82
CA ILE A 110 0.00 -8.93 8.46
C ILE A 110 0.79 -9.49 9.65
N GLU A 111 1.29 -8.64 10.55
CA GLU A 111 1.94 -9.07 11.79
C GLU A 111 1.00 -9.91 12.65
N THR A 112 -0.26 -9.50 12.77
CA THR A 112 -1.29 -10.26 13.49
C THR A 112 -1.48 -11.65 12.88
N LEU A 113 -1.58 -11.74 11.54
CA LEU A 113 -1.74 -13.02 10.85
C LEU A 113 -0.52 -13.93 11.00
N ILE A 114 0.69 -13.38 10.96
CA ILE A 114 1.94 -14.11 11.17
C ILE A 114 2.05 -14.56 12.63
N TRP A 115 1.75 -13.68 13.59
CA TRP A 115 1.76 -14.01 15.00
C TRP A 115 0.80 -15.16 15.34
N LEU A 116 -0.42 -15.13 14.82
CA LEU A 116 -1.39 -16.22 14.99
C LEU A 116 -0.90 -17.54 14.40
N ASN A 117 -0.13 -17.50 13.33
CA ASN A 117 0.38 -18.67 12.66
C ASN A 117 1.65 -19.24 13.32
N GLU A 118 2.61 -18.38 13.70
CA GLU A 118 3.96 -18.81 14.05
C GLU A 118 4.37 -18.56 15.49
N ALA A 119 3.75 -17.61 16.20
CA ALA A 119 4.14 -17.34 17.58
C ALA A 119 3.99 -18.58 18.48
N PRO A 120 4.85 -18.74 19.50
CA PRO A 120 4.75 -19.84 20.44
C PRO A 120 3.38 -19.92 21.10
N GLU A 121 2.86 -21.12 21.32
CA GLU A 121 1.54 -21.33 21.92
C GLU A 121 1.40 -20.69 23.32
N LYS A 122 2.49 -20.63 24.08
CA LYS A 122 2.51 -19.94 25.38
C LYS A 122 2.16 -18.45 25.28
N ASP A 123 2.47 -17.80 24.14
CA ASP A 123 2.20 -16.39 23.94
C ASP A 123 0.76 -16.14 23.48
N LYS A 124 0.05 -17.19 23.04
CA LYS A 124 -1.35 -17.18 22.61
C LYS A 124 -2.34 -17.57 23.71
N VAL A 125 -1.87 -17.96 24.89
CA VAL A 125 -2.73 -18.36 26.01
C VAL A 125 -3.77 -17.28 26.33
N GLY A 126 -5.05 -17.66 26.34
CA GLY A 126 -6.19 -16.77 26.58
C GLY A 126 -6.62 -15.94 25.34
N ILE A 127 -6.16 -16.33 24.15
CA ILE A 127 -6.64 -15.85 22.87
C ILE A 127 -7.44 -16.97 22.22
N ASP A 128 -8.74 -16.95 22.41
CA ASP A 128 -9.68 -17.90 21.82
C ASP A 128 -10.49 -17.17 20.74
N ILE A 129 -10.22 -17.51 19.47
CA ILE A 129 -10.93 -16.94 18.33
C ILE A 129 -12.20 -17.78 18.12
N PRO A 130 -13.39 -17.18 18.23
CA PRO A 130 -14.64 -17.92 18.00
C PRO A 130 -14.75 -18.42 16.57
N SER A 131 -15.24 -19.64 16.40
CA SER A 131 -15.55 -20.21 15.09
C SER A 131 -16.81 -19.59 14.50
N ASP A 132 -16.91 -19.58 13.15
CA ASP A 132 -18.13 -19.25 12.43
C ASP A 132 -19.15 -20.42 12.42
N GLY A 133 -18.85 -21.52 13.13
CA GLY A 133 -19.65 -22.75 13.17
C GLY A 133 -19.29 -23.78 12.08
N GLY A 134 -18.25 -23.55 11.28
CA GLY A 134 -17.77 -24.48 10.26
C GLY A 134 -16.55 -25.31 10.68
N ASP A 135 -16.12 -26.22 9.80
CA ASP A 135 -15.05 -27.20 10.04
C ASP A 135 -13.64 -26.70 9.71
N PHE A 136 -13.48 -25.43 9.35
CA PHE A 136 -12.17 -24.83 9.07
C PHE A 136 -12.02 -23.48 9.77
N LEU A 137 -10.78 -23.12 10.10
CA LEU A 137 -10.47 -21.87 10.80
C LEU A 137 -10.67 -20.67 9.88
N ARG A 138 -11.54 -19.76 10.31
CA ARG A 138 -11.72 -18.42 9.72
C ARG A 138 -11.16 -17.36 10.64
N ILE A 139 -10.49 -16.37 10.07
CA ILE A 139 -9.98 -15.19 10.78
C ILE A 139 -10.22 -13.95 9.91
N CYS A 140 -10.70 -12.89 10.55
CA CYS A 140 -11.12 -11.68 9.86
C CYS A 140 -10.21 -10.49 10.22
N SER A 141 -9.67 -9.83 9.21
CA SER A 141 -9.01 -8.53 9.32
C SER A 141 -9.99 -7.43 8.94
N LYS A 142 -10.46 -6.66 9.93
CA LYS A 142 -11.30 -5.48 9.71
C LYS A 142 -10.40 -4.31 9.34
N MET A 143 -10.51 -3.87 8.10
CA MET A 143 -9.69 -2.79 7.52
C MET A 143 -10.58 -1.83 6.73
N ALA A 144 -10.56 -0.56 7.07
CA ALA A 144 -11.34 0.46 6.36
C ALA A 144 -11.00 0.52 4.87
N THR A 145 -11.93 1.04 4.08
CA THR A 145 -11.67 1.30 2.65
C THR A 145 -10.52 2.30 2.53
N GLY A 146 -9.59 2.06 1.59
CA GLY A 146 -8.42 2.94 1.39
C GLY A 146 -7.17 2.57 2.19
N THR A 147 -7.25 1.68 3.18
CA THR A 147 -6.08 1.25 4.00
C THR A 147 -5.18 0.22 3.31
N GLY A 148 -5.56 -0.28 2.13
CA GLY A 148 -4.75 -1.20 1.34
C GLY A 148 -4.97 -2.69 1.64
N LYS A 149 -6.21 -3.14 1.87
CA LYS A 149 -6.57 -4.56 2.03
C LYS A 149 -5.88 -5.48 1.02
N THR A 150 -5.90 -5.10 -0.26
CA THR A 150 -5.31 -5.91 -1.34
C THR A 150 -3.79 -6.03 -1.23
N VAL A 151 -3.11 -5.02 -0.68
CA VAL A 151 -1.67 -5.08 -0.38
C VAL A 151 -1.39 -6.11 0.72
N VAL A 152 -2.21 -6.15 1.77
CA VAL A 152 -2.10 -7.17 2.83
C VAL A 152 -2.34 -8.57 2.29
N MET A 153 -3.29 -8.74 1.35
CA MET A 153 -3.49 -10.03 0.67
C MET A 153 -2.23 -10.44 -0.11
N ALA A 154 -1.57 -9.51 -0.83
CA ALA A 154 -0.30 -9.77 -1.51
C ALA A 154 0.81 -10.17 -0.52
N MET A 155 0.92 -9.47 0.62
CA MET A 155 1.88 -9.81 1.68
C MET A 155 1.61 -11.21 2.25
N LEU A 156 0.34 -11.57 2.45
CA LEU A 156 -0.07 -12.89 2.93
C LEU A 156 0.26 -14.01 1.95
N ILE A 157 0.06 -13.77 0.65
CA ILE A 157 0.44 -14.70 -0.42
C ILE A 157 1.95 -14.89 -0.45
N ALA A 158 2.72 -13.80 -0.41
CA ALA A 158 4.18 -13.84 -0.39
C ALA A 158 4.70 -14.62 0.83
N TYR A 159 4.21 -14.28 2.02
CA TYR A 159 4.55 -14.94 3.27
C TYR A 159 4.35 -16.46 3.22
N ASN A 160 3.17 -16.91 2.80
CA ASN A 160 2.86 -18.34 2.73
C ASN A 160 3.69 -19.04 1.65
N THR A 161 3.74 -18.48 0.44
CA THR A 161 4.42 -19.10 -0.70
C THR A 161 5.91 -19.28 -0.44
N ILE A 162 6.61 -18.23 -0.01
CA ILE A 162 8.06 -18.25 0.15
C ILE A 162 8.45 -19.20 1.28
N ASN A 163 7.72 -19.20 2.39
CA ASN A 163 7.92 -20.17 3.47
C ASN A 163 7.70 -21.61 2.98
N LYS A 164 6.60 -21.88 2.25
CA LYS A 164 6.29 -23.22 1.75
C LYS A 164 7.31 -23.72 0.73
N VAL A 165 7.76 -22.85 -0.17
CA VAL A 165 8.79 -23.20 -1.17
C VAL A 165 10.14 -23.46 -0.52
N THR A 166 10.48 -22.70 0.51
CA THR A 166 11.77 -22.87 1.23
C THR A 166 11.75 -24.09 2.14
N ASN A 167 10.61 -24.35 2.80
CA ASN A 167 10.43 -25.45 3.74
C ASN A 167 9.21 -26.31 3.30
N PRO A 168 9.37 -27.18 2.30
CA PRO A 168 8.24 -27.93 1.71
C PRO A 168 7.48 -28.84 2.69
N GLN A 169 8.14 -29.27 3.76
CA GLN A 169 7.54 -30.15 4.79
C GLN A 169 6.77 -29.37 5.87
N ASP A 170 6.89 -28.06 5.93
CA ASP A 170 6.16 -27.27 6.92
C ASP A 170 4.69 -27.12 6.51
N ASN A 171 3.81 -27.76 7.28
CA ASN A 171 2.38 -27.79 7.03
C ASN A 171 1.64 -26.53 7.50
N ARG A 172 2.32 -25.57 8.14
CA ARG A 172 1.74 -24.28 8.52
C ARG A 172 1.55 -23.36 7.31
N PHE A 173 2.17 -23.67 6.16
CA PHE A 173 2.20 -22.83 4.98
C PHE A 173 1.66 -23.56 3.74
N SER A 174 1.18 -22.77 2.78
CA SER A 174 0.72 -23.25 1.49
C SER A 174 1.21 -22.33 0.37
N LYS A 175 1.31 -22.86 -0.85
CA LYS A 175 1.52 -22.06 -2.07
C LYS A 175 0.30 -22.08 -3.00
N SER A 176 -0.81 -22.63 -2.53
CA SER A 176 -2.07 -22.77 -3.29
C SER A 176 -3.15 -21.89 -2.65
N PHE A 177 -3.68 -20.94 -3.42
CA PHE A 177 -4.62 -19.94 -2.95
C PHE A 177 -5.90 -19.95 -3.76
N VAL A 178 -7.02 -19.85 -3.07
CA VAL A 178 -8.32 -19.55 -3.66
C VAL A 178 -8.77 -18.21 -3.14
N ILE A 179 -8.95 -17.24 -4.03
CA ILE A 179 -9.43 -15.90 -3.70
C ILE A 179 -10.85 -15.79 -4.21
N VAL A 180 -11.79 -15.47 -3.31
CA VAL A 180 -13.20 -15.35 -3.66
C VAL A 180 -13.62 -13.88 -3.59
N ALA A 181 -14.26 -13.43 -4.68
CA ALA A 181 -14.73 -12.06 -4.84
C ALA A 181 -16.27 -12.02 -4.95
N PRO A 182 -16.92 -10.96 -4.46
CA PRO A 182 -18.37 -10.82 -4.51
C PRO A 182 -18.94 -10.45 -5.89
N GLY A 183 -18.11 -10.12 -6.87
CA GLY A 183 -18.54 -9.74 -8.21
C GLY A 183 -17.41 -9.81 -9.25
N LEU A 184 -17.76 -9.74 -10.53
CA LEU A 184 -16.80 -9.84 -11.64
C LEU A 184 -15.84 -8.65 -11.68
N THR A 185 -16.30 -7.45 -11.37
CA THR A 185 -15.48 -6.24 -11.30
C THR A 185 -14.33 -6.38 -10.28
N ILE A 186 -14.64 -6.95 -9.10
CA ILE A 186 -13.63 -7.19 -8.06
C ILE A 186 -12.69 -8.30 -8.50
N LYS A 187 -13.22 -9.38 -9.11
CA LYS A 187 -12.40 -10.47 -9.66
C LYS A 187 -11.34 -9.93 -10.63
N GLU A 188 -11.72 -9.05 -11.57
CA GLU A 188 -10.76 -8.43 -12.50
C GLU A 188 -9.70 -7.58 -11.76
N ARG A 189 -10.14 -6.77 -10.81
CA ARG A 189 -9.23 -5.96 -9.99
C ARG A 189 -8.24 -6.82 -9.18
N LEU A 190 -8.67 -7.99 -8.69
CA LEU A 190 -7.82 -8.88 -7.91
C LEU A 190 -6.76 -9.63 -8.75
N LYS A 191 -6.78 -9.51 -10.09
CA LYS A 191 -5.70 -10.02 -10.95
C LYS A 191 -4.33 -9.44 -10.60
N VAL A 192 -4.28 -8.27 -9.98
CA VAL A 192 -3.05 -7.68 -9.42
C VAL A 192 -2.37 -8.56 -8.35
N LEU A 193 -3.08 -9.56 -7.81
CA LEU A 193 -2.54 -10.55 -6.86
C LEU A 193 -1.88 -11.76 -7.54
N VAL A 194 -1.86 -11.83 -8.87
CA VAL A 194 -1.18 -12.89 -9.62
C VAL A 194 0.22 -12.39 -9.99
N PRO A 195 1.31 -13.01 -9.52
CA PRO A 195 2.68 -12.51 -9.69
C PRO A 195 3.12 -12.30 -11.15
N ASP A 196 2.57 -13.07 -12.09
CA ASP A 196 2.92 -12.97 -13.52
C ASP A 196 1.99 -12.03 -14.31
N SER A 197 1.01 -11.40 -13.65
CA SER A 197 0.12 -10.45 -14.31
C SER A 197 0.79 -9.09 -14.50
N GLU A 198 0.52 -8.44 -15.62
CA GLU A 198 0.93 -7.05 -15.84
C GLU A 198 0.32 -6.14 -14.76
N GLY A 199 1.14 -5.27 -14.18
CA GLY A 199 0.71 -4.36 -13.13
C GLY A 199 0.36 -5.05 -11.81
N ASN A 200 0.96 -6.20 -11.52
CA ASN A 200 0.75 -6.90 -10.26
C ASN A 200 1.29 -6.10 -9.06
N TYR A 201 0.70 -6.30 -7.90
CA TYR A 201 1.05 -5.57 -6.68
C TYR A 201 2.38 -6.00 -6.06
N PHE A 202 2.88 -7.19 -6.39
CA PHE A 202 4.17 -7.64 -5.90
C PHE A 202 5.31 -6.79 -6.48
N ASP A 203 5.21 -6.40 -7.74
CA ASP A 203 6.15 -5.51 -8.41
C ASP A 203 5.83 -4.04 -8.09
N GLU A 204 4.56 -3.63 -8.15
CA GLU A 204 4.15 -2.25 -7.92
C GLU A 204 4.53 -1.75 -6.53
N PHE A 205 4.23 -2.54 -5.49
CA PHE A 205 4.52 -2.22 -4.09
C PHE A 205 5.80 -2.90 -3.58
N ARG A 206 6.52 -3.65 -4.44
CA ARG A 206 7.71 -4.41 -4.05
C ARG A 206 7.49 -5.19 -2.76
N ILE A 207 6.52 -6.08 -2.81
CA ILE A 207 6.09 -6.85 -1.63
C ILE A 207 7.19 -7.77 -1.11
N VAL A 208 8.09 -8.21 -1.97
CA VAL A 208 9.17 -9.12 -1.60
C VAL A 208 10.55 -8.56 -1.96
N PRO A 209 11.59 -8.85 -1.16
CA PRO A 209 12.97 -8.65 -1.57
C PRO A 209 13.29 -9.42 -2.85
N LEU A 210 14.29 -8.96 -3.60
CA LEU A 210 14.67 -9.54 -4.89
C LEU A 210 14.98 -11.04 -4.82
N GLU A 211 15.63 -11.48 -3.76
CA GLU A 211 16.01 -12.88 -3.55
C GLU A 211 14.80 -13.81 -3.46
N PHE A 212 13.60 -13.29 -3.23
CA PHE A 212 12.38 -14.10 -3.09
C PHE A 212 11.46 -14.09 -4.31
N VAL A 213 11.73 -13.26 -5.33
CA VAL A 213 10.87 -13.12 -6.51
C VAL A 213 10.63 -14.47 -7.21
N GLU A 214 11.68 -15.23 -7.47
CA GLU A 214 11.57 -16.55 -8.13
C GLU A 214 10.79 -17.58 -7.27
N LYS A 215 10.86 -17.46 -5.95
CA LYS A 215 10.07 -18.31 -5.06
C LYS A 215 8.61 -17.90 -5.06
N LEU A 216 8.32 -16.61 -5.09
CA LEU A 216 6.98 -16.07 -5.15
C LEU A 216 6.24 -16.50 -6.43
N ARG A 217 6.91 -16.55 -7.57
CA ARG A 217 6.35 -17.01 -8.87
C ARG A 217 5.84 -18.45 -8.83
N GLN A 218 6.17 -19.23 -7.81
CA GLN A 218 5.61 -20.57 -7.61
C GLN A 218 4.23 -20.58 -6.95
N ALA A 219 3.68 -19.43 -6.60
CA ALA A 219 2.33 -19.31 -6.07
C ALA A 219 1.31 -19.78 -7.11
N LYS A 220 0.39 -20.61 -6.68
CA LYS A 220 -0.74 -21.05 -7.49
C LYS A 220 -1.99 -20.35 -7.01
N ILE A 221 -2.55 -19.46 -7.82
CA ILE A 221 -3.64 -18.59 -7.42
C ILE A 221 -4.84 -18.78 -8.33
N LYS A 222 -5.99 -19.05 -7.74
CA LYS A 222 -7.29 -19.10 -8.44
C LYS A 222 -8.21 -18.04 -7.90
N ILE A 223 -8.61 -17.11 -8.74
CA ILE A 223 -9.56 -16.05 -8.38
C ILE A 223 -10.94 -16.45 -8.89
N LEU A 224 -11.90 -16.55 -7.98
CA LEU A 224 -13.27 -16.98 -8.24
C LEU A 224 -14.26 -15.84 -7.95
N ASN A 225 -15.33 -15.78 -8.71
CA ASN A 225 -16.54 -15.09 -8.29
C ASN A 225 -17.42 -16.11 -7.52
N TRP A 226 -18.14 -15.65 -6.50
CA TRP A 226 -18.99 -16.50 -5.67
C TRP A 226 -19.99 -17.35 -6.46
N HIS A 227 -20.50 -16.87 -7.61
CA HIS A 227 -21.39 -17.64 -8.50
C HIS A 227 -20.76 -18.95 -8.99
N MET A 228 -19.44 -19.00 -9.16
CA MET A 228 -18.73 -20.22 -9.56
C MET A 228 -18.77 -21.32 -8.50
N LEU A 229 -19.07 -20.94 -7.25
CA LEU A 229 -19.24 -21.87 -6.13
C LEU A 229 -20.65 -22.49 -6.07
N ALA A 230 -21.58 -22.10 -6.94
CA ALA A 230 -22.87 -22.74 -7.06
C ALA A 230 -22.73 -24.19 -7.57
N SER A 231 -23.59 -25.07 -7.09
CA SER A 231 -23.69 -26.47 -7.60
C SER A 231 -24.25 -26.44 -9.01
N ASP A 232 -23.72 -27.31 -9.88
CA ASP A 232 -24.30 -27.56 -11.20
C ASP A 232 -25.42 -28.58 -11.07
N ASP A 233 -26.66 -28.10 -10.86
CA ASP A 233 -27.83 -28.96 -10.72
C ASP A 233 -28.36 -29.50 -12.06
N GLY A 234 -27.58 -29.37 -13.14
CA GLY A 234 -27.92 -29.94 -14.47
C GLY A 234 -29.13 -29.31 -15.15
N THR A 235 -29.57 -28.09 -14.72
CA THR A 235 -30.72 -27.40 -15.30
C THR A 235 -30.38 -26.56 -16.52
N SER A 236 -29.10 -26.36 -16.82
CA SER A 236 -28.59 -25.56 -17.93
C SER A 236 -27.97 -26.43 -19.04
N GLY A 237 -28.78 -27.23 -19.72
CA GLY A 237 -28.35 -28.04 -20.87
C GLY A 237 -29.49 -28.82 -21.53
N PRO A 238 -29.34 -29.35 -22.76
CA PRO A 238 -30.38 -30.14 -23.41
C PRO A 238 -30.77 -31.33 -22.53
N LYS A 239 -32.06 -31.48 -22.27
CA LYS A 239 -32.73 -32.40 -21.34
C LYS A 239 -32.55 -33.90 -21.63
N VAL A 240 -31.36 -34.41 -21.83
CA VAL A 240 -31.18 -35.81 -22.25
C VAL A 240 -30.63 -36.73 -21.14
N ILE A 241 -29.99 -36.24 -20.09
CA ILE A 241 -29.54 -37.13 -19.00
C ILE A 241 -29.71 -36.36 -17.66
N LYS A 242 -30.58 -36.86 -16.77
CA LYS A 242 -30.60 -36.44 -15.37
C LYS A 242 -29.31 -36.92 -14.71
N LYS A 243 -28.29 -36.06 -14.62
CA LYS A 243 -27.13 -36.30 -13.74
C LYS A 243 -27.62 -36.16 -12.31
N GLY A 244 -27.25 -37.10 -11.45
CA GLY A 244 -27.43 -36.95 -10.00
C GLY A 244 -26.69 -35.72 -9.44
N PRO A 245 -26.87 -35.37 -8.13
CA PRO A 245 -26.21 -34.21 -7.54
C PRO A 245 -24.69 -34.31 -7.72
N GLU A 246 -24.09 -33.17 -8.09
CA GLU A 246 -22.64 -33.04 -8.32
C GLU A 246 -21.84 -33.46 -7.08
N SER A 247 -20.92 -34.43 -7.18
CA SER A 247 -20.04 -34.84 -6.09
C SER A 247 -19.01 -33.75 -5.73
N ASP A 248 -18.46 -33.76 -4.51
CA ASP A 248 -17.45 -32.80 -4.09
C ASP A 248 -16.19 -32.87 -4.95
N GLU A 249 -15.79 -34.05 -5.45
CA GLU A 249 -14.68 -34.21 -6.38
C GLU A 249 -14.96 -33.60 -7.75
N ALA A 250 -16.16 -33.78 -8.31
CA ALA A 250 -16.56 -33.16 -9.58
C ALA A 250 -16.64 -31.66 -9.45
N PHE A 251 -17.19 -31.16 -8.34
CA PHE A 251 -17.26 -29.76 -8.01
C PHE A 251 -15.85 -29.12 -7.95
N VAL A 252 -14.94 -29.73 -7.19
CA VAL A 252 -13.57 -29.20 -7.03
C VAL A 252 -12.83 -29.20 -8.38
N LYS A 253 -12.99 -30.22 -9.19
CA LYS A 253 -12.40 -30.25 -10.53
C LYS A 253 -12.91 -29.12 -11.42
N ARG A 254 -14.19 -28.82 -11.39
CA ARG A 254 -14.82 -27.73 -12.14
C ARG A 254 -14.39 -26.36 -11.63
N VAL A 255 -14.39 -26.17 -10.30
CA VAL A 255 -14.17 -24.86 -9.67
C VAL A 255 -12.69 -24.51 -9.60
N LEU A 256 -11.85 -25.44 -9.18
CA LEU A 256 -10.43 -25.17 -8.93
C LEU A 256 -9.56 -25.32 -10.19
N GLY A 257 -9.96 -26.15 -11.19
CA GLY A 257 -9.16 -26.35 -12.39
C GLY A 257 -7.73 -26.77 -12.06
N ASP A 258 -6.74 -25.97 -12.41
CA ASP A 258 -5.31 -26.25 -12.19
C ASP A 258 -4.93 -26.50 -10.72
N LEU A 259 -5.78 -26.09 -9.78
CA LEU A 259 -5.62 -26.37 -8.35
C LEU A 259 -6.33 -27.64 -7.89
N GLU A 260 -6.96 -28.42 -8.78
CA GLU A 260 -7.77 -29.59 -8.41
C GLU A 260 -7.01 -30.61 -7.55
N SER A 261 -5.69 -30.76 -7.76
CA SER A 261 -4.82 -31.67 -7.01
C SER A 261 -4.17 -31.07 -5.76
N SER A 262 -4.35 -29.76 -5.52
CA SER A 262 -3.74 -29.07 -4.39
C SER A 262 -4.42 -29.45 -3.09
N LYS A 263 -3.60 -29.56 -2.01
CA LYS A 263 -4.09 -29.82 -0.64
C LYS A 263 -3.70 -28.65 0.26
N ASN A 264 -4.38 -28.50 1.38
CA ASN A 264 -4.13 -27.43 2.35
C ASN A 264 -4.18 -26.03 1.70
N ILE A 265 -5.29 -25.73 1.08
CA ILE A 265 -5.52 -24.49 0.35
C ILE A 265 -5.69 -23.34 1.35
N VAL A 266 -5.07 -22.20 1.09
CA VAL A 266 -5.37 -20.95 1.79
C VAL A 266 -6.47 -20.23 1.02
N VAL A 267 -7.57 -19.91 1.71
CA VAL A 267 -8.68 -19.15 1.16
C VAL A 267 -8.55 -17.69 1.59
N ILE A 268 -8.80 -16.77 0.67
CA ILE A 268 -8.89 -15.33 0.92
C ILE A 268 -10.24 -14.86 0.40
N ASN A 269 -11.08 -14.33 1.29
CA ASN A 269 -12.36 -13.71 0.93
C ASN A 269 -12.20 -12.19 0.93
N ASP A 270 -12.36 -11.56 -0.24
CA ASP A 270 -12.48 -10.11 -0.33
C ASP A 270 -13.94 -9.70 -0.13
N GLU A 271 -14.18 -8.59 0.56
CA GLU A 271 -15.49 -8.13 1.00
C GLU A 271 -16.30 -9.25 1.71
N ALA A 272 -15.64 -9.88 2.65
CA ALA A 272 -16.11 -11.10 3.33
C ALA A 272 -17.43 -10.93 4.11
N HIS A 273 -17.96 -9.72 4.23
CA HIS A 273 -19.28 -9.46 4.80
C HIS A 273 -20.44 -10.07 4.00
N HIS A 274 -20.16 -10.61 2.80
CA HIS A 274 -21.10 -11.43 2.03
C HIS A 274 -21.02 -12.92 2.33
N ALA A 275 -19.98 -13.38 3.02
CA ALA A 275 -19.68 -14.79 3.23
C ALA A 275 -19.94 -15.16 4.71
N TRP A 276 -21.14 -15.52 5.06
CA TRP A 276 -21.52 -15.88 6.43
C TRP A 276 -22.52 -17.06 6.46
N ARG A 277 -22.55 -17.78 7.60
CA ARG A 277 -23.45 -18.91 7.80
C ARG A 277 -24.80 -18.42 8.30
N ILE A 278 -25.88 -18.87 7.72
CA ILE A 278 -27.23 -18.57 8.14
C ILE A 278 -27.51 -19.33 9.44
N VAL A 279 -27.67 -18.59 10.55
CA VAL A 279 -27.91 -19.17 11.88
C VAL A 279 -29.43 -19.35 12.16
N SER A 280 -30.30 -18.60 11.48
CA SER A 280 -31.74 -18.70 11.63
C SER A 280 -32.49 -18.25 10.36
N GLU A 281 -33.69 -18.84 10.12
CA GLU A 281 -34.54 -18.45 8.99
C GLU A 281 -35.17 -17.05 9.15
N ASP A 282 -35.10 -16.46 10.34
CA ASP A 282 -35.75 -15.17 10.70
C ASP A 282 -35.00 -13.91 10.26
N VAL A 283 -33.95 -14.04 9.44
CA VAL A 283 -33.15 -12.90 8.95
C VAL A 283 -33.90 -12.17 7.82
N ASP A 284 -34.16 -10.87 7.98
CA ASP A 284 -34.91 -10.04 7.00
C ASP A 284 -33.99 -9.50 5.87
N LEU A 285 -33.38 -10.44 5.16
CA LEU A 285 -32.53 -10.15 4.01
C LEU A 285 -33.28 -10.39 2.70
N SER A 286 -32.78 -9.76 1.65
CA SER A 286 -33.22 -10.08 0.31
C SER A 286 -32.92 -11.57 0.00
N LYS A 287 -33.74 -12.18 -0.84
CA LYS A 287 -33.54 -13.57 -1.27
C LYS A 287 -32.16 -13.75 -1.89
N GLU A 288 -31.69 -12.74 -2.60
CA GLU A 288 -30.40 -12.70 -3.30
C GLU A 288 -29.21 -12.70 -2.32
N GLU A 289 -29.24 -11.91 -1.25
CA GLU A 289 -28.16 -11.88 -0.25
C GLU A 289 -28.07 -13.21 0.51
N LYS A 290 -29.19 -13.83 0.85
CA LYS A 290 -29.22 -15.15 1.48
C LYS A 290 -28.64 -16.22 0.55
N GLU A 291 -29.01 -16.19 -0.71
CA GLU A 291 -28.52 -17.12 -1.74
C GLU A 291 -27.00 -16.96 -1.93
N LYS A 292 -26.51 -15.73 -2.05
CA LYS A 292 -25.09 -15.40 -2.17
C LYS A 292 -24.28 -15.94 -0.98
N ALA A 293 -24.67 -15.63 0.25
CA ALA A 293 -23.99 -16.11 1.44
C ALA A 293 -23.98 -17.64 1.55
N THR A 294 -25.12 -18.28 1.26
CA THR A 294 -25.26 -19.74 1.30
C THR A 294 -24.38 -20.44 0.25
N ILE A 295 -24.41 -19.99 -0.99
CA ILE A 295 -23.59 -20.54 -2.09
C ILE A 295 -22.11 -20.40 -1.77
N TRP A 296 -21.70 -19.21 -1.31
CA TRP A 296 -20.29 -18.93 -1.01
C TRP A 296 -19.75 -19.89 0.05
N ILE A 297 -20.41 -19.96 1.21
CA ILE A 297 -19.95 -20.79 2.32
C ILE A 297 -20.07 -22.29 2.00
N ASN A 298 -21.17 -22.75 1.41
CA ASN A 298 -21.30 -24.14 1.02
C ASN A 298 -20.23 -24.58 0.02
N GLY A 299 -19.85 -23.70 -0.91
CA GLY A 299 -18.76 -23.96 -1.83
C GLY A 299 -17.41 -24.15 -1.13
N LEU A 300 -17.11 -23.28 -0.14
CA LEU A 300 -15.90 -23.43 0.69
C LEU A 300 -15.93 -24.72 1.53
N ASP A 301 -17.08 -25.10 2.10
CA ASP A 301 -17.23 -26.36 2.82
C ASP A 301 -16.95 -27.57 1.92
N ARG A 302 -17.41 -27.55 0.67
CA ARG A 302 -17.11 -28.60 -0.33
C ARG A 302 -15.64 -28.68 -0.67
N ILE A 303 -14.97 -27.51 -0.85
CA ILE A 303 -13.51 -27.45 -1.06
C ILE A 303 -12.78 -28.03 0.16
N ASN A 304 -13.22 -27.69 1.37
CA ASN A 304 -12.62 -28.19 2.61
C ASN A 304 -12.71 -29.71 2.71
N ARG A 305 -13.90 -30.30 2.46
CA ARG A 305 -14.08 -31.74 2.50
C ARG A 305 -13.22 -32.48 1.49
N ALA A 306 -13.05 -31.92 0.28
CA ALA A 306 -12.31 -32.57 -0.80
C ALA A 306 -10.79 -32.36 -0.72
N ARG A 307 -10.30 -31.20 -0.30
CA ARG A 307 -8.88 -30.80 -0.39
C ARG A 307 -8.26 -30.30 0.91
N GLY A 308 -9.07 -29.93 1.88
CA GLY A 308 -8.66 -29.28 3.13
C GLY A 308 -8.38 -27.79 2.92
N ILE A 309 -8.99 -26.95 3.74
CA ILE A 309 -8.68 -25.54 3.86
C ILE A 309 -7.75 -25.37 5.07
N LEU A 310 -6.51 -24.91 4.81
CA LEU A 310 -5.53 -24.68 5.86
C LEU A 310 -5.98 -23.52 6.76
N ARG A 311 -6.40 -22.42 6.16
CA ARG A 311 -6.99 -21.23 6.80
C ARG A 311 -7.84 -20.46 5.80
N CYS A 312 -8.84 -19.78 6.32
CA CYS A 312 -9.67 -18.85 5.56
C CYS A 312 -9.49 -17.46 6.15
N HIS A 313 -8.96 -16.54 5.34
CA HIS A 313 -8.71 -15.16 5.70
C HIS A 313 -9.78 -14.26 5.10
N ASP A 314 -10.53 -13.61 5.96
CA ASP A 314 -11.59 -12.66 5.61
C ASP A 314 -11.06 -11.23 5.66
N PHE A 315 -11.24 -10.47 4.57
CA PHE A 315 -10.90 -9.05 4.51
C PHE A 315 -12.16 -8.25 4.21
N THR A 316 -12.49 -7.31 5.08
CA THR A 316 -13.62 -6.40 4.89
C THR A 316 -13.47 -5.15 5.74
N ALA A 317 -14.07 -4.05 5.32
CA ALA A 317 -14.20 -2.84 6.14
C ALA A 317 -15.30 -3.00 7.19
N THR A 318 -16.31 -3.79 6.88
CA THR A 318 -17.59 -3.86 7.58
C THR A 318 -17.99 -5.31 7.88
N PRO A 319 -17.32 -5.98 8.83
CA PRO A 319 -17.52 -7.39 9.14
C PRO A 319 -18.81 -7.64 9.92
N PHE A 320 -19.97 -7.33 9.33
CA PHE A 320 -21.28 -7.49 9.95
C PHE A 320 -22.10 -8.55 9.22
N VAL A 321 -22.88 -9.31 9.99
CA VAL A 321 -23.98 -10.11 9.50
C VAL A 321 -25.25 -9.27 9.64
N PRO A 322 -26.01 -9.07 8.57
CA PRO A 322 -27.24 -8.28 8.65
C PRO A 322 -28.23 -8.81 9.69
N GLY A 323 -28.88 -7.92 10.43
CA GLY A 323 -29.83 -8.27 11.48
C GLY A 323 -31.14 -8.84 10.92
N GLY A 324 -31.90 -9.59 11.74
CA GLY A 324 -33.20 -10.16 11.38
C GLY A 324 -34.39 -9.26 11.76
N LYS A 325 -35.61 -9.64 11.35
CA LYS A 325 -36.87 -8.91 11.66
C LYS A 325 -37.11 -8.63 13.15
N LYS A 326 -36.60 -9.49 14.01
CA LYS A 326 -36.73 -9.33 15.47
C LYS A 326 -35.53 -8.61 16.11
N ASN A 327 -34.40 -8.56 15.41
CA ASN A 327 -33.18 -7.92 15.87
C ASN A 327 -32.71 -6.95 14.78
N THR A 328 -33.06 -5.69 14.92
CA THR A 328 -32.77 -4.62 13.96
C THR A 328 -31.30 -4.21 13.94
N GLN A 329 -30.45 -4.85 14.75
CA GLN A 329 -29.02 -4.56 14.84
C GLN A 329 -28.21 -5.61 14.07
N ASP A 330 -27.33 -5.13 13.21
CA ASP A 330 -26.33 -5.94 12.55
C ASP A 330 -25.40 -6.60 13.58
N MET A 331 -25.07 -7.88 13.41
CA MET A 331 -24.18 -8.61 14.32
C MET A 331 -22.75 -8.58 13.77
N LEU A 332 -21.81 -8.21 14.60
CA LEU A 332 -20.40 -8.23 14.24
C LEU A 332 -19.88 -9.67 14.12
N PHE A 333 -18.96 -9.93 13.16
CA PHE A 333 -18.24 -11.20 13.10
C PHE A 333 -17.48 -11.46 14.40
N SER A 334 -17.64 -12.65 14.97
CA SER A 334 -16.95 -13.02 16.22
C SER A 334 -15.47 -13.39 16.04
N TRP A 335 -15.03 -13.67 14.82
CA TRP A 335 -13.65 -14.09 14.48
C TRP A 335 -12.75 -12.95 13.95
N ILE A 336 -13.02 -11.71 14.37
CA ILE A 336 -12.15 -10.57 14.03
C ILE A 336 -10.88 -10.64 14.88
N VAL A 337 -9.72 -10.49 14.24
CA VAL A 337 -8.41 -10.56 14.89
C VAL A 337 -7.61 -9.25 14.80
N SER A 338 -7.92 -8.39 13.83
CA SER A 338 -7.33 -7.06 13.70
C SER A 338 -8.38 -6.04 13.29
N ASP A 339 -8.20 -4.78 13.69
CA ASP A 339 -9.12 -3.68 13.40
C ASP A 339 -8.34 -2.39 13.12
N PHE A 340 -8.52 -1.83 11.93
CA PHE A 340 -8.13 -0.47 11.58
C PHE A 340 -9.31 0.21 10.91
N GLY A 341 -10.11 0.90 11.73
CA GLY A 341 -11.42 1.44 11.34
C GLY A 341 -11.33 2.73 10.54
N LEU A 342 -12.50 3.26 10.16
CA LEU A 342 -12.61 4.49 9.39
C LEU A 342 -12.06 5.70 10.15
N ASN A 343 -12.34 5.81 11.46
CA ASN A 343 -11.82 6.89 12.30
C ASN A 343 -10.29 6.88 12.38
N ASP A 344 -9.67 5.70 12.58
CA ASP A 344 -8.21 5.56 12.55
C ASP A 344 -7.64 5.98 11.19
N SER A 345 -8.35 5.66 10.11
CA SER A 345 -7.92 5.98 8.73
C SER A 345 -7.99 7.48 8.44
N ILE A 346 -9.01 8.18 8.94
CA ILE A 346 -9.15 9.64 8.83
C ILE A 346 -8.07 10.33 9.67
N GLU A 347 -7.88 9.91 10.92
CA GLU A 347 -6.93 10.49 11.86
C GLU A 347 -5.46 10.24 11.46
N SER A 348 -5.20 9.22 10.66
CA SER A 348 -3.90 8.94 10.04
C SER A 348 -3.77 9.51 8.62
N GLY A 349 -4.79 10.20 8.13
CA GLY A 349 -4.79 10.79 6.80
C GLY A 349 -4.75 9.77 5.64
N LEU A 350 -5.07 8.51 5.88
CA LEU A 350 -5.09 7.47 4.84
C LEU A 350 -6.25 7.62 3.85
N VAL A 351 -7.27 8.35 4.26
CA VAL A 351 -8.46 8.66 3.47
C VAL A 351 -8.74 10.16 3.50
N LYS A 352 -9.60 10.61 2.60
CA LYS A 352 -10.10 11.99 2.60
C LYS A 352 -10.92 12.28 3.86
N THR A 353 -10.88 13.52 4.32
CA THR A 353 -11.68 14.00 5.42
C THR A 353 -13.10 14.35 4.93
N PRO A 354 -14.15 13.72 5.46
CA PRO A 354 -15.51 14.08 5.10
C PRO A 354 -15.91 15.45 5.70
N ARG A 355 -16.55 16.28 4.89
CA ARG A 355 -17.20 17.53 5.32
C ARG A 355 -18.70 17.37 5.14
N VAL A 356 -19.45 17.65 6.18
CA VAL A 356 -20.92 17.56 6.15
C VAL A 356 -21.54 18.93 6.34
N VAL A 357 -22.71 19.14 5.77
CA VAL A 357 -23.45 20.39 5.92
C VAL A 357 -24.04 20.47 7.33
N ILE A 358 -23.68 21.53 8.09
CA ILE A 358 -24.10 21.71 9.47
C ILE A 358 -25.10 22.88 9.65
N ARG A 359 -25.15 23.82 8.71
CA ARG A 359 -26.06 25.00 8.73
C ARG A 359 -26.61 25.26 7.34
N ASP A 360 -27.81 25.79 7.29
CA ASP A 360 -28.44 26.41 6.13
C ASP A 360 -29.17 27.68 6.58
N ASP A 361 -29.63 28.51 5.64
CA ASP A 361 -30.40 29.71 5.94
C ASP A 361 -31.85 29.44 6.31
N ALA A 362 -32.28 28.17 6.20
CA ALA A 362 -33.60 27.77 6.65
C ALA A 362 -33.66 27.72 8.18
N THR A 363 -34.83 27.96 8.75
CA THR A 363 -35.05 27.80 10.18
C THR A 363 -34.55 26.46 10.65
N ILE A 364 -33.60 26.50 11.57
CA ILE A 364 -33.05 25.32 12.25
C ILE A 364 -34.21 24.44 12.67
N ASP A 365 -34.19 23.15 12.31
CA ASP A 365 -35.17 22.22 12.87
C ASP A 365 -34.99 22.24 14.39
N SER A 366 -35.98 22.76 15.09
CA SER A 366 -35.92 22.96 16.53
C SER A 366 -35.74 21.67 17.34
N LYS A 367 -35.92 20.50 16.70
CA LYS A 367 -35.71 19.17 17.28
C LYS A 367 -34.31 18.64 17.11
N THR A 368 -33.66 18.96 16.00
CA THR A 368 -32.36 18.32 15.66
C THR A 368 -31.19 19.30 15.62
N LEU A 369 -31.44 20.63 15.62
CA LEU A 369 -30.43 21.70 15.51
C LEU A 369 -29.55 21.59 14.22
N LYS A 370 -29.97 20.84 13.20
CA LYS A 370 -29.20 20.59 11.97
C LYS A 370 -29.86 21.20 10.74
N SER A 371 -29.04 21.41 9.73
CA SER A 371 -29.43 21.69 8.36
C SER A 371 -30.39 20.62 7.85
N LYS A 372 -31.45 21.01 7.12
CA LYS A 372 -32.32 20.07 6.39
C LYS A 372 -31.56 19.26 5.37
N PHE A 373 -30.47 19.78 4.82
CA PHE A 373 -29.60 19.06 3.88
C PHE A 373 -28.81 17.92 4.52
N TYR A 374 -28.65 17.91 5.84
CA TYR A 374 -28.02 16.79 6.54
C TYR A 374 -28.91 15.54 6.56
N HIS A 375 -30.24 15.72 6.68
CA HIS A 375 -31.24 14.66 6.65
C HIS A 375 -32.20 14.80 5.47
N ILE A 376 -31.72 15.22 4.30
CA ILE A 376 -32.54 15.59 3.16
C ILE A 376 -33.58 14.51 2.81
N TYR A 377 -33.18 13.24 2.84
CA TYR A 377 -34.07 12.14 2.48
C TYR A 377 -35.32 12.06 3.39
N GLU A 378 -35.17 12.28 4.68
CA GLU A 378 -36.31 12.24 5.62
C GLU A 378 -37.37 13.30 5.29
N HIS A 379 -36.95 14.43 4.72
CA HIS A 379 -37.84 15.52 4.32
C HIS A 379 -38.51 15.31 2.96
N VAL A 380 -37.95 14.46 2.10
CA VAL A 380 -38.40 14.30 0.72
C VAL A 380 -38.84 12.87 0.36
N LYS A 381 -38.81 11.93 1.30
CA LYS A 381 -39.05 10.50 1.05
C LYS A 381 -40.40 10.19 0.45
N GLU A 382 -41.44 10.97 0.80
CA GLU A 382 -42.80 10.82 0.26
C GLU A 382 -42.85 11.24 -1.21
N ASP A 383 -42.13 12.32 -1.58
CA ASP A 383 -42.06 12.85 -2.93
C ASP A 383 -41.18 12.00 -3.88
N LEU A 384 -40.26 11.20 -3.30
CA LEU A 384 -39.39 10.27 -4.03
C LEU A 384 -39.99 8.85 -4.10
N SER A 385 -41.33 8.75 -4.27
CA SER A 385 -42.02 7.45 -4.33
C SER A 385 -41.77 6.72 -5.65
N LYS A 386 -41.91 5.36 -5.65
CA LYS A 386 -41.72 4.50 -6.85
C LYS A 386 -42.74 4.77 -7.97
N LYS A 387 -43.84 5.50 -7.71
CA LYS A 387 -44.92 5.74 -8.65
C LYS A 387 -44.80 7.06 -9.41
N THR A 388 -43.73 7.82 -9.23
CA THR A 388 -43.49 9.10 -9.89
C THR A 388 -43.08 8.93 -11.36
N ASN A 389 -43.50 9.89 -12.22
CA ASN A 389 -43.07 9.93 -13.60
C ASN A 389 -41.65 10.46 -13.73
N VAL A 390 -40.88 9.98 -14.66
CA VAL A 390 -39.46 10.38 -14.90
C VAL A 390 -39.34 11.88 -15.18
N SER A 391 -40.32 12.49 -15.89
CA SER A 391 -40.35 13.91 -16.19
C SER A 391 -40.84 14.80 -15.06
N GLU A 392 -41.23 14.23 -13.92
CA GLU A 392 -41.67 15.00 -12.76
C GLU A 392 -40.50 15.74 -12.12
N PRO A 393 -40.61 17.06 -11.86
CA PRO A 393 -39.54 17.81 -11.23
C PRO A 393 -39.11 17.21 -9.88
N LEU A 394 -37.84 17.29 -9.58
CA LEU A 394 -37.31 16.91 -8.26
C LEU A 394 -37.86 17.83 -7.17
N PRO A 395 -38.02 17.35 -5.94
CA PRO A 395 -38.37 18.18 -4.81
C PRO A 395 -37.47 19.42 -4.69
N ASN A 396 -38.03 20.59 -4.33
CA ASN A 396 -37.24 21.82 -4.22
C ASN A 396 -36.00 21.70 -3.35
N LEU A 397 -36.10 20.98 -2.24
CA LEU A 397 -34.97 20.76 -1.33
C LEU A 397 -33.80 19.98 -2.02
N VAL A 398 -34.16 19.01 -2.86
CA VAL A 398 -33.17 18.23 -3.65
C VAL A 398 -32.54 19.12 -4.71
N THR A 399 -33.34 19.90 -5.44
CA THR A 399 -32.86 20.84 -6.45
C THR A 399 -31.92 21.87 -5.83
N THR A 400 -32.27 22.41 -4.65
CA THR A 400 -31.46 23.38 -3.92
C THR A 400 -30.15 22.74 -3.46
N ALA A 401 -30.17 21.47 -2.99
CA ALA A 401 -28.97 20.74 -2.61
C ALA A 401 -28.01 20.58 -3.80
N TYR A 402 -28.56 20.28 -5.01
CA TYR A 402 -27.73 20.21 -6.20
C TYR A 402 -27.11 21.54 -6.58
N TYR A 403 -27.80 22.67 -6.40
CA TYR A 403 -27.20 23.97 -6.67
C TYR A 403 -26.06 24.28 -5.68
N PHE A 404 -26.23 24.01 -4.40
CA PHE A 404 -25.15 24.22 -3.43
C PHE A 404 -23.93 23.33 -3.71
N LEU A 405 -24.13 22.00 -3.78
CA LEU A 405 -23.04 21.06 -4.06
C LEU A 405 -22.47 21.26 -5.47
N GLY A 406 -23.30 21.54 -6.44
CA GLY A 406 -22.89 21.67 -7.82
C GLY A 406 -22.11 22.95 -8.10
N LEU A 407 -22.45 24.08 -7.43
CA LEU A 407 -21.63 25.29 -7.52
C LEU A 407 -20.26 25.12 -6.84
N ASP A 408 -20.22 24.41 -5.71
CA ASP A 408 -18.98 24.06 -5.05
C ASP A 408 -18.14 23.09 -5.90
N TRP A 409 -18.82 22.11 -6.53
CA TRP A 409 -18.18 21.20 -7.48
C TRP A 409 -17.62 21.96 -8.71
N GLU A 410 -18.35 22.93 -9.25
CA GLU A 410 -17.93 23.75 -10.38
C GLU A 410 -16.66 24.57 -10.04
N ALA A 411 -16.59 25.10 -8.82
CA ALA A 411 -15.39 25.79 -8.33
C ALA A 411 -14.21 24.79 -8.24
N THR A 412 -14.44 23.63 -7.64
CA THR A 412 -13.45 22.54 -7.56
C THR A 412 -13.00 22.09 -8.94
N TYR A 413 -13.92 21.96 -9.90
CA TYR A 413 -13.60 21.57 -11.26
C TYR A 413 -12.65 22.55 -11.93
N LYS A 414 -12.88 23.87 -11.79
CA LYS A 414 -12.01 24.91 -12.35
C LYS A 414 -10.59 24.85 -11.74
N GLU A 415 -10.51 24.79 -10.41
CA GLU A 415 -9.22 24.67 -9.73
C GLU A 415 -8.46 23.41 -10.16
N TRP A 416 -9.21 22.32 -10.38
CA TRP A 416 -8.64 21.03 -10.79
C TRP A 416 -8.02 21.12 -12.20
N ILE A 417 -8.75 21.72 -13.15
CA ILE A 417 -8.26 21.91 -14.52
C ILE A 417 -7.09 22.92 -14.53
N ASP A 418 -7.18 24.01 -13.78
CA ASP A 418 -6.11 25.01 -13.69
C ASP A 418 -4.83 24.42 -13.08
N SER A 419 -4.94 23.39 -12.24
CA SER A 419 -3.83 22.64 -11.67
C SER A 419 -3.25 21.57 -12.60
N GLY A 420 -3.74 21.46 -13.83
CA GLY A 420 -3.23 20.55 -14.86
C GLY A 420 -3.78 19.12 -14.80
N HIS A 421 -4.80 18.86 -13.98
CA HIS A 421 -5.47 17.55 -13.97
C HIS A 421 -6.23 17.31 -15.27
N LYS A 422 -5.95 16.21 -15.95
CA LYS A 422 -6.67 15.79 -17.17
C LYS A 422 -8.02 15.14 -16.86
N VAL A 423 -8.10 14.49 -15.70
CA VAL A 423 -9.29 13.78 -15.25
C VAL A 423 -10.13 14.68 -14.34
N PRO A 424 -11.42 14.87 -14.61
CA PRO A 424 -12.27 15.76 -13.81
C PRO A 424 -12.58 15.20 -12.41
N PRO A 425 -12.92 16.06 -11.44
CA PRO A 425 -13.51 15.63 -10.18
C PRO A 425 -14.90 15.03 -10.43
N VAL A 426 -15.30 14.08 -9.59
CA VAL A 426 -16.56 13.34 -9.71
C VAL A 426 -17.50 13.67 -8.57
N MET A 427 -18.76 13.93 -8.91
CA MET A 427 -19.89 14.01 -7.98
C MET A 427 -20.68 12.71 -8.00
N ILE A 428 -20.98 12.15 -6.82
CA ILE A 428 -21.82 10.96 -6.67
C ILE A 428 -23.19 11.34 -6.11
N THR A 429 -24.25 10.79 -6.70
CA THR A 429 -25.59 10.78 -6.09
C THR A 429 -26.04 9.37 -5.80
N VAL A 430 -26.45 9.09 -4.55
CA VAL A 430 -26.94 7.78 -4.14
C VAL A 430 -28.44 7.85 -3.91
N CYS A 431 -29.23 7.20 -4.77
CA CYS A 431 -30.68 7.22 -4.78
C CYS A 431 -31.28 6.03 -4.03
N ASN A 432 -32.53 6.20 -3.56
CA ASN A 432 -33.29 5.16 -2.89
C ASN A 432 -33.84 4.08 -3.84
N ASN A 433 -34.12 4.42 -5.09
CA ASN A 433 -34.67 3.51 -6.10
C ASN A 433 -34.36 4.00 -7.54
N THR A 434 -34.64 3.13 -8.53
CA THR A 434 -34.38 3.38 -9.96
C THR A 434 -35.17 4.58 -10.48
N ALA A 435 -36.43 4.77 -10.06
CA ALA A 435 -37.25 5.90 -10.52
C ALA A 435 -36.64 7.24 -10.07
N THR A 436 -36.10 7.31 -8.86
CA THR A 436 -35.39 8.51 -8.39
C THR A 436 -34.13 8.77 -9.20
N SER A 437 -33.33 7.75 -9.51
CA SER A 437 -32.12 7.90 -10.32
C SER A 437 -32.44 8.37 -11.74
N GLU A 438 -33.50 7.86 -12.34
CA GLU A 438 -33.99 8.29 -13.66
C GLU A 438 -34.45 9.76 -13.65
N ARG A 439 -35.17 10.20 -12.60
CA ARG A 439 -35.59 11.60 -12.46
C ARG A 439 -34.41 12.55 -12.31
N VAL A 440 -33.36 12.12 -11.58
CA VAL A 440 -32.13 12.92 -11.41
C VAL A 440 -31.42 13.08 -12.76
N GLU A 441 -31.22 11.98 -13.48
CA GLU A 441 -30.59 11.99 -14.81
C GLU A 441 -31.41 12.86 -15.79
N TYR A 442 -32.70 12.66 -15.82
CA TYR A 442 -33.62 13.45 -16.66
C TYR A 442 -33.51 14.95 -16.33
N SER A 443 -33.49 15.31 -15.05
CA SER A 443 -33.38 16.71 -14.61
C SER A 443 -32.07 17.37 -15.05
N PHE A 444 -30.97 16.62 -15.11
CA PHE A 444 -29.68 17.11 -15.62
C PHE A 444 -29.71 17.27 -17.16
N LEU A 445 -30.15 16.25 -17.87
CA LEU A 445 -30.14 16.24 -19.33
C LEU A 445 -31.14 17.23 -19.96
N HIS A 446 -32.27 17.51 -19.28
CA HIS A 446 -33.32 18.42 -19.78
C HIS A 446 -33.26 19.83 -19.20
N GLY A 447 -32.14 20.19 -18.53
CA GLY A 447 -31.85 21.54 -18.05
C GLY A 447 -32.78 22.02 -16.92
N MET A 448 -33.40 21.08 -16.17
CA MET A 448 -34.14 21.41 -14.93
C MET A 448 -33.16 21.81 -13.81
N ILE A 449 -31.95 21.28 -13.83
CA ILE A 449 -30.81 21.70 -13.01
C ILE A 449 -29.74 22.19 -13.99
N LYS A 450 -29.33 23.45 -13.82
CA LYS A 450 -28.42 24.14 -14.75
C LYS A 450 -27.06 24.37 -14.05
N ILE A 451 -26.22 23.36 -14.08
CA ILE A 451 -24.82 23.45 -13.62
C ILE A 451 -23.97 23.12 -14.84
N PRO A 452 -23.25 24.10 -15.43
CA PRO A 452 -22.37 23.86 -16.56
C PRO A 452 -21.51 22.65 -16.31
N HIS A 453 -20.81 22.11 -17.13
CA HIS A 453 -19.87 20.98 -16.97
C HIS A 453 -20.40 19.73 -16.22
N LEU A 454 -21.26 19.84 -15.20
CA LEU A 454 -21.82 18.70 -14.46
C LEU A 454 -22.97 18.03 -15.20
N CYS A 455 -23.76 18.82 -15.94
CA CYS A 455 -24.97 18.38 -16.63
C CYS A 455 -24.76 18.11 -18.14
N GLU A 456 -23.49 18.06 -18.59
CA GLU A 456 -23.17 17.77 -19.98
C GLU A 456 -23.55 16.32 -20.35
N GLU A 457 -24.19 16.17 -21.53
CA GLU A 457 -24.51 14.85 -22.09
C GLU A 457 -23.22 14.04 -22.32
N GLY A 458 -23.25 12.74 -22.03
CA GLY A 458 -22.09 11.86 -22.13
C GLY A 458 -21.08 11.97 -20.97
N LYS A 459 -21.28 12.91 -20.01
CA LYS A 459 -20.45 13.04 -18.79
C LYS A 459 -21.17 12.57 -17.53
N ILE A 460 -22.41 12.08 -17.69
CA ILE A 460 -23.27 11.55 -16.65
C ILE A 460 -23.34 10.04 -16.80
N LEU A 461 -23.11 9.31 -15.72
CA LEU A 461 -23.18 7.85 -15.67
C LEU A 461 -24.25 7.43 -14.65
N ARG A 462 -25.34 6.80 -15.11
CA ARG A 462 -26.35 6.22 -14.23
C ARG A 462 -26.11 4.73 -14.09
N ILE A 463 -26.11 4.25 -12.85
CA ILE A 463 -25.89 2.85 -12.48
C ILE A 463 -27.06 2.38 -11.63
N ASP A 464 -27.86 1.44 -12.12
CA ASP A 464 -28.94 0.83 -11.37
C ASP A 464 -28.76 -0.68 -11.18
N SER A 465 -29.56 -1.28 -10.29
CA SER A 465 -29.43 -2.70 -9.92
C SER A 465 -29.73 -3.65 -11.10
N LYS A 466 -30.55 -3.23 -12.07
CA LYS A 466 -30.84 -4.05 -13.25
C LYS A 466 -29.61 -4.10 -14.17
N LEU A 467 -29.00 -2.95 -14.40
CA LEU A 467 -27.78 -2.84 -15.20
C LEU A 467 -26.65 -3.65 -14.59
N LEU A 468 -26.46 -3.55 -13.26
CA LEU A 468 -25.46 -4.35 -12.53
C LEU A 468 -25.72 -5.85 -12.65
N GLY A 469 -26.96 -6.31 -12.46
CA GLY A 469 -27.32 -7.71 -12.58
C GLY A 469 -27.13 -8.27 -14.01
N ASP A 470 -27.39 -7.48 -15.04
CA ASP A 470 -27.13 -7.84 -16.42
C ASP A 470 -25.61 -7.91 -16.71
N MET A 471 -24.83 -7.00 -16.15
CA MET A 471 -23.37 -6.98 -16.24
C MET A 471 -22.70 -8.18 -15.54
N GLU A 472 -23.24 -8.64 -14.40
CA GLU A 472 -22.73 -9.79 -13.65
C GLU A 472 -23.00 -11.16 -14.31
N LYS A 473 -24.02 -11.24 -15.16
CA LYS A 473 -24.39 -12.50 -15.87
C LYS A 473 -23.59 -12.73 -17.15
N LEU A 474 -22.86 -11.75 -17.64
CA LEU A 474 -22.09 -11.87 -18.88
C LEU A 474 -20.78 -12.58 -18.62
N GLU A 475 -20.58 -13.74 -19.31
CA GLU A 475 -19.30 -14.45 -19.35
C GLU A 475 -18.21 -13.59 -20.00
N ASP A 476 -16.95 -13.82 -19.60
CA ASP A 476 -15.73 -13.12 -20.05
C ASP A 476 -15.51 -13.27 -21.57
N LEU A 477 -16.16 -12.44 -22.37
CA LEU A 477 -15.79 -12.21 -23.76
C LEU A 477 -14.83 -11.03 -23.79
N THR A 478 -13.58 -11.28 -24.15
CA THR A 478 -12.54 -10.25 -24.31
C THR A 478 -12.83 -9.40 -25.53
N ILE A 479 -13.13 -8.11 -25.33
CA ILE A 479 -13.16 -7.11 -26.41
C ILE A 479 -11.78 -6.42 -26.40
N GLU A 480 -10.96 -6.70 -27.40
CA GLU A 480 -9.60 -6.14 -27.56
C GLU A 480 -9.54 -4.78 -28.27
N SER A 481 -10.61 -3.98 -28.29
CA SER A 481 -10.58 -2.68 -28.97
C SER A 481 -10.37 -1.51 -28.01
N ASN A 482 -9.26 -0.79 -28.18
CA ASN A 482 -8.93 0.49 -27.53
C ASN A 482 -9.37 1.72 -28.34
N GLU A 483 -10.38 1.60 -29.21
CA GLU A 483 -10.81 2.72 -30.04
C GLU A 483 -11.74 3.68 -29.26
N GLU A 484 -11.38 4.96 -29.24
CA GLU A 484 -12.14 6.04 -28.58
C GLU A 484 -13.56 6.23 -29.15
N ASP A 485 -13.83 5.77 -30.38
CA ASP A 485 -15.12 5.87 -31.08
C ASP A 485 -15.90 4.55 -31.19
N TYR A 486 -15.65 3.59 -30.26
CA TYR A 486 -16.33 2.30 -30.30
C TYR A 486 -17.83 2.41 -29.99
N THR A 487 -18.69 2.18 -31.01
CA THR A 487 -20.14 2.06 -30.84
C THR A 487 -20.56 0.59 -30.75
N PRO A 488 -21.01 0.14 -29.57
CA PRO A 488 -21.40 -1.26 -29.37
C PRO A 488 -22.65 -1.61 -30.22
N LYS A 489 -22.57 -2.72 -30.95
CA LYS A 489 -23.57 -3.18 -31.90
C LYS A 489 -24.62 -4.13 -31.31
N SER A 490 -24.28 -4.79 -30.18
CA SER A 490 -25.18 -5.73 -29.50
C SER A 490 -25.49 -5.30 -28.06
N SER A 491 -26.56 -5.87 -27.46
CA SER A 491 -26.92 -5.61 -26.05
C SER A 491 -25.78 -6.04 -25.09
N ASN A 492 -25.10 -7.16 -25.40
CA ASN A 492 -23.99 -7.66 -24.61
C ASN A 492 -22.76 -6.76 -24.71
N GLU A 493 -22.44 -6.26 -25.90
CA GLU A 493 -21.35 -5.29 -26.09
C GLU A 493 -21.62 -3.98 -25.35
N LYS A 494 -22.87 -3.48 -25.37
CA LYS A 494 -23.27 -2.30 -24.60
C LYS A 494 -23.04 -2.49 -23.09
N ALA A 495 -23.43 -3.64 -22.55
CA ALA A 495 -23.25 -3.92 -21.14
C ALA A 495 -21.74 -4.05 -20.76
N GLN A 496 -20.93 -4.66 -21.64
CA GLN A 496 -19.47 -4.74 -21.42
C GLN A 496 -18.80 -3.35 -21.51
N TYR A 497 -19.19 -2.54 -22.48
CA TYR A 497 -18.68 -1.16 -22.61
C TYR A 497 -19.02 -0.33 -21.36
N LEU A 498 -20.29 -0.36 -20.93
CA LEU A 498 -20.72 0.32 -19.70
C LEU A 498 -19.94 -0.18 -18.46
N ARG A 499 -19.69 -1.49 -18.37
CA ARG A 499 -18.84 -2.05 -17.30
C ARG A 499 -17.42 -1.46 -17.34
N ARG A 500 -16.82 -1.33 -18.54
CA ARG A 500 -15.51 -0.68 -18.69
C ARG A 500 -15.57 0.78 -18.26
N VAL A 501 -16.59 1.54 -18.71
CA VAL A 501 -16.77 2.94 -18.28
C VAL A 501 -16.85 3.03 -16.75
N VAL A 502 -17.73 2.22 -16.12
CA VAL A 502 -17.89 2.19 -14.65
C VAL A 502 -16.55 1.93 -13.93
N ASN A 503 -15.78 0.96 -14.41
CA ASN A 503 -14.52 0.54 -13.77
C ASN A 503 -13.35 1.52 -14.01
N THR A 504 -13.52 2.44 -14.94
CA THR A 504 -12.45 3.35 -15.37
C THR A 504 -12.76 4.82 -15.10
N VAL A 505 -13.85 5.12 -14.39
CA VAL A 505 -14.14 6.47 -13.91
C VAL A 505 -12.95 7.01 -13.11
N GLY A 506 -12.48 8.19 -13.49
CA GLY A 506 -11.35 8.82 -12.81
C GLY A 506 -9.96 8.28 -13.23
N LYS A 507 -9.85 7.52 -14.34
CA LYS A 507 -8.57 7.01 -14.85
C LYS A 507 -8.27 7.61 -16.22
N GLU A 508 -7.10 8.23 -16.35
CA GLU A 508 -6.61 8.85 -17.59
C GLU A 508 -6.48 7.83 -18.73
N GLY A 509 -6.86 8.23 -19.96
CA GLY A 509 -6.76 7.41 -21.17
C GLY A 509 -7.74 6.23 -21.20
N GLN A 510 -8.78 6.22 -20.36
CA GLN A 510 -9.76 5.14 -20.27
C GLN A 510 -11.18 5.63 -20.57
N PRO A 511 -12.12 4.77 -20.99
CA PRO A 511 -13.46 5.17 -21.40
C PRO A 511 -14.25 5.97 -20.36
N GLY A 512 -13.97 5.81 -19.06
CA GLY A 512 -14.60 6.53 -17.96
C GLY A 512 -13.91 7.84 -17.57
N GLU A 513 -12.84 8.25 -18.26
CA GLU A 513 -12.01 9.39 -17.90
C GLU A 513 -12.80 10.68 -17.70
N GLN A 514 -13.71 10.98 -18.60
CA GLN A 514 -14.43 12.24 -18.64
C GLN A 514 -15.77 12.24 -17.88
N ILE A 515 -16.08 11.17 -17.13
CA ILE A 515 -17.30 11.12 -16.31
C ILE A 515 -17.17 12.08 -15.14
N ARG A 516 -18.19 12.93 -14.94
CA ARG A 516 -18.25 13.98 -13.90
C ARG A 516 -19.36 13.75 -12.88
N SER A 517 -20.45 13.11 -13.29
CA SER A 517 -21.57 12.78 -12.43
C SER A 517 -21.86 11.27 -12.46
N VAL A 518 -21.94 10.64 -11.30
CA VAL A 518 -22.34 9.24 -11.15
C VAL A 518 -23.60 9.18 -10.30
N ILE A 519 -24.68 8.66 -10.87
CA ILE A 519 -25.99 8.50 -10.22
C ILE A 519 -26.22 7.01 -9.98
N SER A 520 -26.33 6.58 -8.72
CA SER A 520 -26.46 5.17 -8.36
C SER A 520 -27.69 4.91 -7.49
N VAL A 521 -28.33 3.74 -7.66
CA VAL A 521 -29.53 3.34 -6.88
C VAL A 521 -29.18 2.57 -5.62
N SER A 522 -28.18 1.74 -5.65
CA SER A 522 -27.67 1.03 -4.49
C SER A 522 -26.21 1.41 -4.31
N MET A 523 -25.52 0.66 -3.51
CA MET A 523 -24.07 0.80 -3.46
C MET A 523 -23.53 0.77 -4.88
N LEU A 524 -22.73 1.75 -5.24
CA LEU A 524 -21.85 1.67 -6.41
C LEU A 524 -21.24 0.28 -6.41
N SER A 525 -21.20 -0.39 -7.54
CA SER A 525 -20.75 -1.77 -7.64
C SER A 525 -19.52 -1.99 -6.77
N GLU A 526 -19.53 -3.03 -5.96
CA GLU A 526 -18.37 -3.40 -5.17
C GLU A 526 -17.15 -3.48 -6.08
N GLY A 527 -16.03 -2.90 -5.66
CA GLY A 527 -14.85 -2.80 -6.51
C GLY A 527 -14.67 -1.47 -7.24
N TRP A 528 -15.68 -0.58 -7.26
CA TRP A 528 -15.51 0.74 -7.83
C TRP A 528 -14.47 1.57 -7.07
N ASP A 529 -13.50 2.15 -7.79
CA ASP A 529 -12.29 2.76 -7.26
C ASP A 529 -11.96 4.07 -7.97
N ALA A 530 -12.71 5.12 -7.68
CA ALA A 530 -12.42 6.44 -8.21
C ALA A 530 -11.80 7.34 -7.13
N LYS A 531 -10.55 7.75 -7.33
CA LYS A 531 -9.83 8.68 -6.44
C LYS A 531 -10.32 10.13 -6.59
N THR A 532 -10.97 10.43 -7.70
CA THR A 532 -11.38 11.78 -8.09
C THR A 532 -12.71 12.24 -7.50
N VAL A 533 -13.34 11.44 -6.63
CA VAL A 533 -14.59 11.83 -5.97
C VAL A 533 -14.34 12.97 -4.98
N THR A 534 -15.11 14.03 -5.12
CA THR A 534 -15.03 15.24 -4.29
C THR A 534 -16.36 15.62 -3.63
N HIS A 535 -17.50 15.17 -4.20
CA HIS A 535 -18.84 15.52 -3.72
C HIS A 535 -19.75 14.31 -3.70
N ILE A 536 -20.57 14.20 -2.64
CA ILE A 536 -21.55 13.10 -2.47
C ILE A 536 -22.90 13.66 -2.02
N LEU A 537 -23.98 13.26 -2.68
CA LEU A 537 -25.36 13.53 -2.28
C LEU A 537 -26.09 12.22 -1.97
N GLY A 538 -26.60 12.07 -0.76
CA GLY A 538 -27.42 10.94 -0.33
C GLY A 538 -28.91 11.23 -0.42
N LEU A 539 -29.62 10.50 -1.30
CA LEU A 539 -31.08 10.56 -1.46
C LEU A 539 -31.72 9.21 -1.08
N ARG A 540 -31.31 8.65 0.06
CA ARG A 540 -31.86 7.40 0.60
C ARG A 540 -31.78 7.37 2.13
N ALA A 541 -32.49 6.42 2.75
CA ALA A 541 -32.31 6.17 4.19
C ALA A 541 -30.93 5.56 4.46
N PHE A 542 -30.20 6.12 5.41
CA PHE A 542 -28.96 5.59 5.96
C PHE A 542 -29.22 5.12 7.40
N THR A 543 -29.61 3.86 7.53
CA THR A 543 -30.10 3.28 8.78
C THR A 543 -29.03 2.59 9.62
N SER A 544 -27.83 2.35 9.04
CA SER A 544 -26.72 1.71 9.76
C SER A 544 -25.39 2.37 9.43
N GLN A 545 -24.42 2.24 10.35
CA GLN A 545 -23.04 2.65 10.14
C GLN A 545 -22.44 1.92 8.93
N LEU A 546 -22.73 0.62 8.80
CA LEU A 546 -22.32 -0.21 7.69
C LEU A 546 -22.62 0.46 6.35
N LEU A 547 -23.86 0.89 6.14
CA LEU A 547 -24.31 1.50 4.90
C LEU A 547 -23.62 2.85 4.64
N CYS A 548 -23.46 3.67 5.70
CA CYS A 548 -22.72 4.93 5.60
C CYS A 548 -21.26 4.71 5.20
N GLU A 549 -20.55 3.80 5.86
CA GLU A 549 -19.14 3.50 5.58
C GLU A 549 -18.93 2.89 4.18
N GLN A 550 -19.85 2.05 3.72
CA GLN A 550 -19.78 1.45 2.38
C GLN A 550 -19.94 2.49 1.27
N VAL A 551 -20.90 3.40 1.41
CA VAL A 551 -21.15 4.45 0.42
C VAL A 551 -20.03 5.49 0.42
N VAL A 552 -19.72 6.02 1.59
CA VAL A 552 -18.77 7.14 1.72
C VAL A 552 -17.35 6.67 1.60
N GLY A 553 -17.01 5.51 2.16
CA GLY A 553 -15.66 4.93 2.08
C GLY A 553 -15.12 4.82 0.65
N ARG A 554 -16.00 4.71 -0.35
CA ARG A 554 -15.62 4.70 -1.78
C ARG A 554 -15.23 6.08 -2.29
N GLY A 555 -15.85 7.14 -1.77
CA GLY A 555 -15.51 8.52 -2.10
C GLY A 555 -14.32 9.07 -1.30
N LEU A 556 -13.90 8.38 -0.24
CA LEU A 556 -12.82 8.84 0.63
C LEU A 556 -11.41 8.50 0.15
N ARG A 557 -11.23 7.89 -1.00
CA ARG A 557 -9.88 7.57 -1.51
C ARG A 557 -9.13 8.84 -1.90
N ARG A 558 -7.89 8.93 -1.43
CA ARG A 558 -7.02 10.08 -1.70
C ARG A 558 -6.51 10.11 -3.14
N THR A 559 -6.23 11.32 -3.61
CA THR A 559 -5.55 11.56 -4.89
C THR A 559 -4.04 11.55 -4.73
N SER A 560 -3.51 12.09 -3.62
CA SER A 560 -2.07 12.15 -3.32
C SER A 560 -1.73 11.52 -1.97
N TYR A 561 -0.55 10.90 -1.90
CA TYR A 561 0.06 10.36 -0.69
C TYR A 561 1.41 11.03 -0.38
N ASP A 562 1.53 12.31 -0.71
CA ASP A 562 2.71 13.10 -0.39
C ASP A 562 2.70 13.53 1.08
N ILE A 563 3.84 13.34 1.74
CA ILE A 563 4.03 13.76 3.12
C ILE A 563 4.38 15.24 3.13
N ASN A 564 3.70 16.00 3.96
CA ASN A 564 4.07 17.39 4.22
C ASN A 564 5.38 17.42 5.03
N PRO A 565 6.46 18.02 4.50
CA PRO A 565 7.77 18.01 5.16
C PRO A 565 7.81 18.79 6.47
N GLU A 566 6.89 19.73 6.69
CA GLU A 566 6.84 20.54 7.93
C GLU A 566 6.17 19.77 9.07
N THR A 567 5.12 19.01 8.77
CA THR A 567 4.32 18.30 9.78
C THR A 567 4.64 16.81 9.88
N ASN A 568 5.31 16.25 8.88
CA ASN A 568 5.54 14.81 8.69
C ASN A 568 4.24 13.99 8.66
N LEU A 569 3.13 14.63 8.27
CA LEU A 569 1.80 14.03 8.11
C LEU A 569 1.31 14.28 6.68
N TYR A 570 0.24 13.61 6.30
CA TYR A 570 -0.47 13.95 5.07
C TYR A 570 -1.28 15.25 5.24
N ASP A 571 -1.31 16.09 4.21
CA ASP A 571 -2.26 17.20 4.16
C ASP A 571 -3.69 16.65 3.97
N ALA A 572 -4.68 17.33 4.56
CA ALA A 572 -6.07 16.91 4.43
C ALA A 572 -6.59 17.12 2.99
N GLU A 573 -7.17 16.08 2.42
CA GLU A 573 -8.03 16.16 1.24
C GLU A 573 -9.47 16.02 1.70
N TYR A 574 -10.40 16.70 1.06
CA TYR A 574 -11.78 16.76 1.52
C TYR A 574 -12.76 16.14 0.53
N VAL A 575 -13.87 15.63 1.06
CA VAL A 575 -15.07 15.28 0.30
C VAL A 575 -16.29 15.94 0.94
N ASN A 576 -17.08 16.66 0.16
CA ASN A 576 -18.26 17.39 0.63
C ASN A 576 -19.49 16.51 0.51
N ILE A 577 -20.24 16.35 1.61
CA ILE A 577 -21.30 15.36 1.75
C ILE A 577 -22.59 16.00 2.22
N PHE A 578 -23.69 15.81 1.44
CA PHE A 578 -25.04 16.16 1.81
C PHE A 578 -25.90 14.90 1.93
N GLY A 579 -26.81 14.87 2.89
CA GLY A 579 -27.83 13.83 3.02
C GLY A 579 -27.36 12.50 3.60
N ILE A 580 -26.13 12.44 4.12
CA ILE A 580 -25.61 11.25 4.80
C ILE A 580 -25.24 11.64 6.23
N PRO A 581 -25.96 11.16 7.24
CA PRO A 581 -25.76 11.52 8.64
C PRO A 581 -24.53 10.79 9.21
N PHE A 582 -23.39 11.49 9.28
CA PHE A 582 -22.17 11.03 9.96
C PHE A 582 -22.10 11.55 11.39
N SER A 583 -22.91 11.03 12.29
CA SER A 583 -22.88 11.46 13.69
C SER A 583 -21.68 10.89 14.49
N PHE A 584 -21.05 9.86 14.01
CA PHE A 584 -19.99 9.10 14.69
C PHE A 584 -18.56 9.47 14.27
N ILE A 585 -18.39 10.43 13.36
CA ILE A 585 -17.08 10.90 12.92
C ILE A 585 -16.82 12.29 13.49
N PRO A 586 -15.64 12.57 14.08
CA PRO A 586 -15.26 13.91 14.47
C PRO A 586 -15.23 14.83 13.24
N HIS A 587 -15.72 16.06 13.41
CA HIS A 587 -15.80 17.06 12.35
C HIS A 587 -14.84 18.19 12.62
N GLU A 588 -14.07 18.62 11.61
CA GLU A 588 -13.30 19.85 11.67
C GLU A 588 -14.25 21.04 11.69
N GLY A 589 -14.05 21.91 12.68
CA GLY A 589 -14.76 23.19 12.74
C GLY A 589 -13.99 24.25 11.97
N VAL A 590 -14.64 24.90 11.02
CA VAL A 590 -14.04 25.99 10.23
C VAL A 590 -14.23 27.31 10.98
N SER A 591 -13.17 27.84 11.61
CA SER A 591 -13.12 29.19 12.14
C SER A 591 -12.61 30.24 11.14
N GLY A 592 -12.29 29.83 9.92
CA GLY A 592 -11.98 30.64 8.74
C GLY A 592 -12.60 29.99 7.53
N GLY A 593 -12.97 30.77 6.51
CA GLY A 593 -13.54 30.21 5.28
C GLY A 593 -12.75 29.02 4.76
N PRO A 594 -13.35 28.16 3.92
CA PRO A 594 -12.70 27.00 3.39
C PRO A 594 -11.37 27.43 2.77
N GLN A 595 -10.25 26.92 3.31
CA GLN A 595 -9.02 26.99 2.54
C GLN A 595 -9.22 26.07 1.34
N PRO A 596 -9.06 26.56 0.11
CA PRO A 596 -9.10 25.71 -1.05
C PRO A 596 -8.06 24.58 -0.86
N PRO A 597 -8.36 23.36 -1.27
CA PRO A 597 -7.36 22.30 -1.27
C PRO A 597 -6.14 22.81 -2.04
N LYS A 598 -4.93 22.58 -1.51
CA LYS A 598 -3.71 22.95 -2.25
C LYS A 598 -3.78 22.27 -3.60
N PRO A 599 -3.65 23.00 -4.72
CA PRO A 599 -3.70 22.40 -6.03
C PRO A 599 -2.59 21.34 -6.13
N SER A 600 -2.94 20.13 -6.50
CA SER A 600 -1.95 19.09 -6.78
C SER A 600 -1.56 19.16 -8.25
N THR A 601 -0.27 19.06 -8.53
CA THR A 601 0.25 18.99 -9.90
C THR A 601 0.33 17.54 -10.35
N MET A 602 -0.17 17.23 -11.54
CA MET A 602 -0.05 15.91 -12.13
C MET A 602 1.27 15.78 -12.91
N VAL A 603 2.09 14.83 -12.49
CA VAL A 603 3.34 14.46 -13.16
C VAL A 603 3.05 13.30 -14.12
N HIS A 604 3.37 13.48 -15.39
CA HIS A 604 3.06 12.51 -16.45
C HIS A 604 4.12 12.52 -17.55
N VAL A 605 4.11 11.48 -18.37
CA VAL A 605 4.97 11.34 -19.54
C VAL A 605 4.50 12.26 -20.66
N LEU A 606 5.41 12.99 -21.30
CA LEU A 606 5.15 13.86 -22.45
C LEU A 606 5.26 13.07 -23.75
N LYS A 607 4.15 12.48 -24.21
CA LYS A 607 4.09 11.65 -25.41
C LYS A 607 4.46 12.41 -26.71
N ASP A 608 4.36 13.72 -26.68
CA ASP A 608 4.75 14.64 -27.76
C ASP A 608 6.26 14.95 -27.79
N LYS A 609 7.04 14.49 -26.82
CA LYS A 609 8.48 14.72 -26.70
C LYS A 609 9.29 13.40 -26.59
N PRO A 610 9.11 12.42 -27.51
CA PRO A 610 9.78 11.13 -27.44
C PRO A 610 11.32 11.24 -27.62
N GLU A 611 11.83 12.34 -28.15
CA GLU A 611 13.28 12.60 -28.28
C GLU A 611 14.00 12.68 -26.93
N PHE A 612 13.28 13.00 -25.86
CA PHE A 612 13.83 13.05 -24.49
C PHE A 612 13.65 11.75 -23.72
N GLU A 613 13.09 10.70 -24.33
CA GLU A 613 12.99 9.40 -23.67
C GLU A 613 14.37 8.89 -23.23
N LEU A 614 14.47 8.48 -21.98
CA LEU A 614 15.65 7.83 -21.41
C LEU A 614 15.35 6.35 -21.17
N LYS A 615 16.29 5.49 -21.59
CA LYS A 615 16.20 4.03 -21.44
C LYS A 615 17.36 3.53 -20.61
N TRP A 616 17.12 2.52 -19.79
CA TRP A 616 18.15 1.90 -18.96
C TRP A 616 17.94 0.38 -18.84
N PRO A 617 19.03 -0.37 -18.59
CA PRO A 617 18.92 -1.81 -18.33
C PRO A 617 18.24 -2.06 -16.97
N ASN A 618 17.23 -2.93 -16.96
CA ASN A 618 16.55 -3.33 -15.73
C ASN A 618 17.26 -4.54 -15.12
N ILE A 619 18.32 -4.26 -14.37
CA ILE A 619 19.17 -5.28 -13.73
C ILE A 619 18.57 -5.64 -12.38
N ILE A 620 18.27 -6.92 -12.18
CA ILE A 620 17.73 -7.44 -10.92
C ILE A 620 18.84 -7.89 -9.96
N ARG A 621 20.00 -8.32 -10.49
CA ARG A 621 21.19 -8.67 -9.73
C ARG A 621 22.40 -8.69 -10.64
N ILE A 622 23.58 -8.69 -10.03
CA ILE A 622 24.87 -8.84 -10.71
C ILE A 622 25.51 -10.14 -10.20
N ASP A 623 25.78 -11.06 -11.12
CA ASP A 623 26.43 -12.34 -10.77
C ASP A 623 27.93 -12.21 -10.99
N HIS A 624 28.70 -12.72 -10.04
CA HIS A 624 30.16 -12.74 -10.08
C HIS A 624 30.71 -14.13 -10.35
N THR A 625 31.67 -14.23 -11.26
CA THR A 625 32.46 -15.43 -11.41
C THR A 625 33.78 -15.22 -10.70
N TYR A 626 34.00 -15.97 -9.62
CA TYR A 626 35.20 -15.87 -8.80
C TYR A 626 36.34 -16.76 -9.30
N LEU A 627 37.57 -16.31 -9.02
CA LEU A 627 38.74 -17.15 -9.14
C LEU A 627 38.63 -18.37 -8.21
N PRO A 628 39.15 -19.54 -8.61
CA PRO A 628 39.12 -20.75 -7.77
C PRO A 628 39.96 -20.62 -6.46
N LYS A 629 40.80 -19.59 -6.37
CA LYS A 629 41.54 -19.22 -5.19
C LYS A 629 41.35 -17.76 -4.87
N LEU A 630 40.73 -17.48 -3.71
CA LEU A 630 40.57 -16.12 -3.23
C LEU A 630 41.92 -15.57 -2.70
N SER A 631 42.16 -14.30 -3.00
CA SER A 631 43.30 -13.54 -2.47
C SER A 631 42.88 -12.08 -2.25
N LEU A 632 43.53 -11.41 -1.32
CA LEU A 632 43.44 -9.99 -1.10
C LEU A 632 44.84 -9.40 -1.02
N ASP A 633 45.21 -8.52 -1.95
CA ASP A 633 46.47 -7.80 -1.87
C ASP A 633 46.31 -6.68 -0.83
N MET A 634 47.00 -6.83 0.29
CA MET A 634 46.96 -5.85 1.37
C MET A 634 47.55 -4.49 0.96
N LYS A 635 48.31 -4.40 -0.12
CA LYS A 635 48.81 -3.10 -0.62
C LYS A 635 47.71 -2.30 -1.29
N GLU A 636 46.83 -2.98 -2.05
CA GLU A 636 45.75 -2.40 -2.81
C GLU A 636 44.46 -2.29 -1.96
N ALA A 637 44.36 -3.05 -0.87
CA ALA A 637 43.18 -3.01 0.02
C ALA A 637 42.97 -1.61 0.59
N LYS A 638 41.72 -1.14 0.48
CA LYS A 638 41.32 0.16 1.05
C LYS A 638 41.41 0.13 2.58
N PRO A 639 41.83 1.20 3.23
CA PRO A 639 41.84 1.26 4.70
C PRO A 639 40.42 1.34 5.27
N LEU A 640 40.21 0.71 6.41
CA LEU A 640 38.99 0.81 7.22
C LEU A 640 39.27 1.70 8.43
N PHE A 641 38.50 2.78 8.57
CA PHE A 641 38.62 3.71 9.69
C PHE A 641 37.60 3.35 10.79
N LEU A 642 38.08 3.10 12.00
CA LEU A 642 37.24 2.87 13.17
C LEU A 642 37.45 4.00 14.17
N SER A 643 36.38 4.79 14.43
CA SER A 643 36.43 5.92 15.36
C SER A 643 36.18 5.49 16.79
N SER A 644 37.07 5.85 17.67
CA SER A 644 36.92 5.69 19.11
C SER A 644 35.95 6.70 19.73
N LYS A 645 35.66 7.81 19.00
CA LYS A 645 34.69 8.83 19.42
C LYS A 645 33.26 8.31 19.35
N ASP A 646 32.99 7.49 18.33
CA ASP A 646 31.67 6.85 18.12
C ASP A 646 31.51 5.59 18.99
N THR A 647 32.60 5.09 19.58
CA THR A 647 32.61 3.85 20.37
C THR A 647 33.38 4.09 21.65
N PRO A 648 32.81 4.78 22.66
CA PRO A 648 33.50 5.08 23.93
C PRO A 648 33.82 3.79 24.67
N PHE A 649 34.99 3.74 25.29
CA PHE A 649 35.52 2.60 26.07
C PHE A 649 35.10 2.65 27.54
N SER A 650 34.86 3.82 28.07
CA SER A 650 34.44 4.04 29.44
C SER A 650 33.39 5.12 29.56
N ALA A 651 32.56 5.02 30.57
CA ALA A 651 31.58 6.05 30.94
C ALA A 651 31.68 6.30 32.46
N ASP A 652 31.69 7.57 32.83
CA ASP A 652 31.68 8.01 34.22
C ASP A 652 30.25 8.38 34.63
N LEU A 653 29.81 7.83 35.74
CA LEU A 653 28.54 8.12 36.38
C LEU A 653 28.77 9.00 37.61
N ALA A 654 28.06 10.11 37.69
CA ALA A 654 28.08 11.00 38.85
C ALA A 654 26.67 11.07 39.46
N ALA A 655 26.61 11.16 40.77
CA ALA A 655 25.36 11.49 41.46
C ALA A 655 25.01 12.94 41.18
N MET A 656 23.69 13.24 40.98
CA MET A 656 23.21 14.61 40.80
C MET A 656 22.74 15.16 42.15
N ILE A 657 23.30 16.31 42.55
CA ILE A 657 22.91 17.06 43.75
C ILE A 657 22.49 18.45 43.29
N ASP A 658 21.28 18.85 43.55
CA ASP A 658 20.70 20.14 43.19
C ASP A 658 20.90 20.52 41.71
N GLY A 659 20.78 19.53 40.82
CA GLY A 659 20.89 19.72 39.34
C GLY A 659 22.35 19.78 38.84
N ASN A 660 23.35 19.63 39.68
CA ASN A 660 24.78 19.56 39.32
C ASN A 660 25.39 18.21 39.62
N PRO A 661 26.31 17.70 38.76
CA PRO A 661 26.99 16.45 39.00
C PRO A 661 27.98 16.56 40.15
N ASP A 662 27.92 15.62 41.11
CA ASP A 662 28.90 15.50 42.20
C ASP A 662 30.13 14.72 41.70
N LEU A 663 31.15 15.45 41.29
CA LEU A 663 32.39 14.89 40.78
C LEU A 663 33.26 14.22 41.87
N SER A 664 32.90 14.33 43.14
CA SER A 664 33.64 13.68 44.25
C SER A 664 33.29 12.18 44.39
N LYS A 665 32.16 11.72 43.75
CA LYS A 665 31.65 10.34 43.79
C LYS A 665 31.45 9.79 42.40
N LEU A 666 32.50 9.72 41.60
CA LEU A 666 32.47 9.14 40.27
C LEU A 666 32.53 7.61 40.34
N SER A 667 31.66 6.95 39.60
CA SER A 667 31.74 5.52 39.32
C SER A 667 32.00 5.35 37.82
N THR A 668 33.14 4.71 37.47
CA THR A 668 33.53 4.48 36.08
C THR A 668 33.13 3.07 35.65
N ILE A 669 32.36 2.96 34.54
CA ILE A 669 32.07 1.72 33.88
C ILE A 669 33.00 1.59 32.68
N THR A 670 33.73 0.47 32.58
CA THR A 670 34.65 0.17 31.46
C THR A 670 34.15 -1.03 30.66
N LEU A 671 34.44 -1.06 29.37
CA LEU A 671 34.13 -2.20 28.49
C LEU A 671 35.26 -3.25 28.45
N GLU A 672 36.20 -3.21 29.40
CA GLU A 672 37.32 -4.18 29.48
C GLU A 672 36.83 -5.64 29.50
N LYS A 673 35.74 -5.92 30.18
CA LYS A 673 35.16 -7.25 30.26
C LYS A 673 34.86 -7.81 28.87
N ILE A 674 34.35 -7.00 27.93
CA ILE A 674 34.09 -7.41 26.54
C ILE A 674 35.41 -7.84 25.86
N ALA A 675 36.52 -7.11 26.08
CA ALA A 675 37.80 -7.47 25.53
C ALA A 675 38.37 -8.79 26.09
N TYR A 676 38.17 -9.05 27.38
CA TYR A 676 38.58 -10.30 28.00
C TYR A 676 37.77 -11.51 27.55
N GLU A 677 36.47 -11.36 27.35
CA GLU A 677 35.58 -12.41 26.90
C GLU A 677 35.73 -12.74 25.39
N ASN A 678 36.19 -11.76 24.59
CA ASN A 678 36.38 -11.91 23.15
C ASN A 678 37.86 -11.90 22.76
N ARG A 679 38.46 -13.08 22.62
CA ARG A 679 39.84 -13.23 22.12
C ARG A 679 39.91 -12.87 20.64
N LEU A 680 41.00 -12.28 20.16
CA LEU A 680 41.18 -11.86 18.78
C LEU A 680 40.87 -12.99 17.78
N GLN A 681 41.33 -14.22 18.12
CA GLN A 681 41.03 -15.40 17.30
C GLN A 681 39.53 -15.70 17.18
N THR A 682 38.75 -15.53 18.26
CA THR A 682 37.29 -15.70 18.22
C THR A 682 36.65 -14.67 17.29
N ILE A 683 37.11 -13.42 17.36
CA ILE A 683 36.64 -12.35 16.48
C ILE A 683 36.93 -12.66 15.01
N ILE A 684 38.16 -13.17 14.71
CA ILE A 684 38.58 -13.57 13.37
C ILE A 684 37.66 -14.69 12.84
N PHE A 685 37.49 -15.77 13.64
CA PHE A 685 36.66 -16.90 13.20
C PHE A 685 35.21 -16.55 13.01
N GLU A 686 34.60 -15.77 13.89
CA GLU A 686 33.22 -15.33 13.75
C GLU A 686 33.02 -14.40 12.54
N THR A 687 33.97 -13.47 12.33
CA THR A 687 33.95 -12.58 11.14
C THR A 687 34.09 -13.41 9.86
N ALA A 688 35.05 -14.35 9.83
CA ALA A 688 35.25 -15.20 8.67
C ALA A 688 34.07 -16.12 8.38
N ALA A 689 33.37 -16.64 9.41
CA ALA A 689 32.18 -17.46 9.23
C ALA A 689 31.05 -16.68 8.54
N ILE A 690 30.83 -15.44 8.93
CA ILE A 690 29.81 -14.59 8.32
C ILE A 690 30.18 -14.21 6.88
N VAL A 691 31.44 -13.84 6.62
CA VAL A 691 31.95 -13.56 5.28
C VAL A 691 31.84 -14.81 4.39
N TYR A 692 32.18 -15.99 4.91
CA TYR A 692 32.03 -17.26 4.20
C TYR A 692 30.57 -17.55 3.85
N ASP A 693 29.63 -17.29 4.76
CA ASP A 693 28.21 -17.51 4.52
C ASP A 693 27.67 -16.67 3.37
N GLN A 694 28.26 -15.50 3.12
CA GLN A 694 27.92 -14.65 2.00
C GLN A 694 28.41 -15.20 0.65
N PHE A 695 29.61 -15.80 0.62
CA PHE A 695 30.18 -16.37 -0.61
C PHE A 695 29.72 -17.80 -0.95
N LYS A 696 29.37 -18.61 0.07
CA LYS A 696 29.15 -20.06 -0.11
C LYS A 696 28.09 -20.46 -1.14
N HIS A 697 27.10 -19.57 -1.41
CA HIS A 697 25.99 -19.83 -2.33
C HIS A 697 26.38 -19.64 -3.79
N GLU A 698 27.30 -18.72 -4.06
CA GLU A 698 27.76 -18.40 -5.42
C GLU A 698 29.06 -19.13 -5.77
N TRP A 699 29.72 -19.71 -4.77
CA TRP A 699 30.97 -20.41 -4.96
C TRP A 699 30.79 -21.75 -5.69
N LYS A 700 31.44 -21.88 -6.85
CA LYS A 700 31.39 -23.10 -7.68
C LYS A 700 32.47 -24.13 -7.34
N GLY A 701 33.42 -23.80 -6.44
CA GLY A 701 34.50 -24.68 -6.01
C GLY A 701 34.17 -25.49 -4.74
N ASN A 702 35.20 -26.19 -4.20
CA ASN A 702 35.06 -26.90 -2.93
C ASN A 702 34.91 -25.92 -1.75
N LYS A 703 33.78 -26.03 -1.02
CA LYS A 703 33.40 -25.13 0.07
C LYS A 703 34.31 -25.20 1.29
N ASP A 704 34.95 -26.35 1.54
CA ASP A 704 35.89 -26.51 2.67
C ASP A 704 37.16 -25.65 2.44
N TYR A 705 37.64 -25.59 1.21
CA TYR A 705 38.76 -24.71 0.87
C TYR A 705 38.41 -23.24 0.91
N LEU A 706 37.15 -22.89 0.62
CA LEU A 706 36.67 -21.50 0.67
C LEU A 706 36.78 -20.97 2.11
N LEU A 707 36.30 -21.72 3.11
CA LEU A 707 36.31 -21.28 4.50
C LEU A 707 37.74 -21.00 4.98
N MET A 708 38.67 -21.88 4.65
CA MET A 708 40.08 -21.70 5.03
C MET A 708 40.73 -20.46 4.42
N GLN A 709 40.40 -20.16 3.14
CA GLN A 709 40.88 -18.96 2.45
C GLN A 709 40.32 -17.70 3.06
N VAL A 710 39.00 -17.69 3.35
CA VAL A 710 38.33 -16.55 4.00
C VAL A 710 38.89 -16.30 5.40
N ILE A 711 39.12 -17.36 6.24
CA ILE A 711 39.74 -17.20 7.55
C ILE A 711 41.10 -16.52 7.43
N LYS A 712 41.94 -16.98 6.49
CA LYS A 712 43.26 -16.40 6.31
C LYS A 712 43.20 -14.94 5.86
N ILE A 713 42.34 -14.59 4.90
CA ILE A 713 42.18 -13.22 4.42
C ILE A 713 41.70 -12.30 5.55
N VAL A 714 40.74 -12.76 6.36
CA VAL A 714 40.22 -12.00 7.51
C VAL A 714 41.28 -11.80 8.55
N GLU A 715 42.06 -12.84 8.85
CA GLU A 715 43.20 -12.79 9.79
C GLU A 715 44.25 -11.79 9.33
N ASP A 716 44.66 -11.90 8.05
CA ASP A 716 45.67 -11.01 7.48
C ASP A 716 45.18 -9.55 7.46
N PHE A 717 43.89 -9.30 7.16
CA PHE A 717 43.31 -7.96 7.15
C PHE A 717 43.17 -7.36 8.57
N ILE A 718 42.69 -8.15 9.55
CA ILE A 718 42.55 -7.70 10.94
C ILE A 718 43.93 -7.40 11.54
N ASN A 719 44.94 -8.15 11.18
CA ASN A 719 46.31 -7.94 11.68
C ASN A 719 47.14 -6.92 10.90
N SER A 720 46.60 -6.40 9.77
CA SER A 720 47.26 -5.39 8.95
C SER A 720 47.17 -3.98 9.54
N ASP A 721 47.89 -3.06 8.92
CA ASP A 721 47.81 -1.61 9.14
C ASP A 721 46.61 -0.93 8.44
N LYS A 722 45.79 -1.74 7.72
CA LYS A 722 44.61 -1.25 7.00
C LYS A 722 43.42 -0.93 7.89
N ILE A 723 43.41 -1.41 9.12
CA ILE A 723 42.45 -0.94 10.13
C ILE A 723 43.06 0.24 10.86
N VAL A 724 42.53 1.43 10.59
CA VAL A 724 43.05 2.68 11.17
C VAL A 724 42.14 3.13 12.32
N PHE A 725 42.77 3.38 13.47
CA PHE A 725 42.08 3.91 14.64
C PHE A 725 42.44 5.39 14.86
N ASP A 726 41.46 6.22 15.19
CA ASP A 726 41.60 7.69 15.28
C ASP A 726 42.17 8.19 16.61
N THR A 727 42.78 7.34 17.43
CA THR A 727 43.33 7.69 18.76
C THR A 727 44.80 7.42 18.93
N LEU A 728 45.46 8.31 19.70
CA LEU A 728 46.82 8.11 20.27
C LEU A 728 46.93 6.83 21.13
N PHE A 729 45.79 6.30 21.63
CA PHE A 729 45.67 5.11 22.47
C PHE A 729 45.16 3.87 21.73
N GLY A 730 45.04 3.91 20.40
CA GLY A 730 44.53 2.79 19.57
C GLY A 730 45.44 1.56 19.55
N TYR A 731 46.65 1.64 20.15
CA TYR A 731 47.61 0.57 20.24
C TYR A 731 47.43 -0.33 21.49
N ASP A 732 46.51 0.00 22.41
CA ASP A 732 46.14 -0.86 23.51
C ASP A 732 45.33 -2.05 22.97
N GLU A 733 45.85 -3.26 23.13
CA GLU A 733 45.24 -4.48 22.58
C GLU A 733 43.81 -4.73 23.09
N LEU A 734 43.53 -4.37 24.35
CA LEU A 734 42.19 -4.51 24.92
C LEU A 734 41.21 -3.55 24.24
N ARG A 735 41.60 -2.31 24.05
CA ARG A 735 40.79 -1.27 23.37
C ARG A 735 40.55 -1.64 21.91
N ARG A 736 41.58 -2.13 21.23
CA ARG A 736 41.47 -2.63 19.86
C ARG A 736 40.45 -3.75 19.73
N ARG A 737 40.44 -4.71 20.66
CA ARG A 737 39.45 -5.79 20.67
C ARG A 737 38.04 -5.28 20.88
N VAL A 738 37.80 -4.36 21.80
CA VAL A 738 36.49 -3.72 22.01
C VAL A 738 36.02 -3.04 20.75
N LEU A 739 36.88 -2.24 20.10
CA LEU A 739 36.54 -1.56 18.87
C LEU A 739 36.17 -2.53 17.73
N LEU A 740 36.92 -3.64 17.61
CA LEU A 740 36.62 -4.67 16.61
C LEU A 740 35.31 -5.41 16.91
N VAL A 741 35.02 -5.73 18.16
CA VAL A 741 33.75 -6.41 18.54
C VAL A 741 32.54 -5.50 18.29
N LEU A 742 32.62 -4.25 18.72
CA LEU A 742 31.49 -3.31 18.58
C LEU A 742 31.29 -2.81 17.16
N ASN A 743 32.32 -2.85 16.30
CA ASN A 743 32.24 -2.51 14.88
C ASN A 743 32.38 -3.73 13.96
N LYS A 744 32.09 -4.93 14.47
CA LYS A 744 32.24 -6.20 13.73
C LYS A 744 31.53 -6.15 12.37
N ASP A 745 30.35 -5.56 12.29
CA ASP A 745 29.58 -5.41 11.05
C ASP A 745 30.31 -4.57 10.00
N LYS A 746 31.00 -3.50 10.42
CA LYS A 746 31.81 -2.67 9.52
C LYS A 746 32.98 -3.45 8.97
N VAL A 747 33.64 -4.24 9.81
CA VAL A 747 34.77 -5.09 9.41
C VAL A 747 34.33 -6.15 8.42
N ILE A 748 33.21 -6.85 8.70
CA ILE A 748 32.65 -7.89 7.83
C ILE A 748 32.35 -7.30 6.45
N ARG A 749 31.63 -6.20 6.40
CA ARG A 749 31.25 -5.53 5.16
C ARG A 749 32.47 -5.12 4.34
N HIS A 750 33.42 -4.49 4.99
CA HIS A 750 34.61 -4.00 4.32
C HIS A 750 35.43 -5.15 3.72
N VAL A 751 35.69 -6.21 4.48
CA VAL A 751 36.44 -7.37 4.01
C VAL A 751 35.71 -8.08 2.88
N PHE A 752 34.39 -8.28 3.01
CA PHE A 752 33.57 -8.87 1.95
C PHE A 752 33.68 -8.09 0.64
N THR A 753 33.51 -6.77 0.69
CA THR A 753 33.60 -5.89 -0.47
C THR A 753 34.99 -5.93 -1.11
N GLN A 754 36.06 -5.93 -0.30
CA GLN A 754 37.43 -6.01 -0.81
C GLN A 754 37.70 -7.37 -1.49
N ILE A 755 37.22 -8.49 -0.94
CA ILE A 755 37.32 -9.82 -1.56
C ILE A 755 36.53 -9.85 -2.88
N LEU A 756 35.30 -9.33 -2.90
CA LEU A 756 34.42 -9.28 -4.05
C LEU A 756 35.11 -8.60 -5.26
N PHE A 757 35.63 -7.39 -5.05
CA PHE A 757 36.24 -6.61 -6.12
C PHE A 757 37.60 -7.13 -6.58
N ASN A 758 38.36 -7.75 -5.70
CA ASN A 758 39.68 -8.28 -6.05
C ASN A 758 39.65 -9.66 -6.73
N ASN A 759 38.59 -10.43 -6.61
CA ASN A 759 38.52 -11.81 -7.08
C ASN A 759 37.48 -12.07 -8.17
N SER A 760 36.69 -11.10 -8.52
CA SER A 760 35.74 -11.21 -9.62
C SER A 760 36.44 -11.17 -10.97
N THR A 761 36.35 -12.26 -11.74
CA THR A 761 36.93 -12.35 -13.09
C THR A 761 35.96 -11.96 -14.17
N LYS A 762 34.66 -12.06 -13.89
CA LYS A 762 33.59 -11.70 -14.81
C LYS A 762 32.40 -11.21 -14.01
N ILE A 763 31.83 -10.13 -14.47
CA ILE A 763 30.63 -9.51 -13.91
C ILE A 763 29.53 -9.65 -14.94
N ASP A 764 28.50 -10.44 -14.67
CA ASP A 764 27.40 -10.70 -15.57
C ASP A 764 26.11 -10.04 -15.00
N PRO A 765 25.58 -8.97 -15.64
CA PRO A 765 24.31 -8.41 -15.25
C PRO A 765 23.17 -9.36 -15.61
N ILE A 766 22.29 -9.64 -14.65
CA ILE A 766 21.08 -10.44 -14.84
C ILE A 766 19.90 -9.49 -14.95
N PHE A 767 19.27 -9.51 -16.11
CA PHE A 767 18.14 -8.64 -16.43
C PHE A 767 16.82 -9.25 -15.99
N ASP A 768 15.83 -8.41 -15.77
CA ASP A 768 14.45 -8.86 -15.63
C ASP A 768 14.00 -9.54 -16.92
N LYS A 769 13.51 -10.78 -16.82
CA LYS A 769 13.13 -11.59 -17.99
C LYS A 769 11.93 -11.01 -18.75
N ASN A 770 11.02 -10.37 -18.04
CA ASN A 770 9.78 -9.82 -18.60
C ASN A 770 10.00 -8.41 -19.14
N LYS A 771 10.91 -7.64 -18.52
CA LYS A 771 11.17 -6.25 -18.86
C LYS A 771 12.67 -5.94 -18.76
N PRO A 772 13.49 -6.44 -19.69
CA PRO A 772 14.94 -6.29 -19.62
C PRO A 772 15.43 -4.85 -19.79
N ILE A 773 14.60 -4.00 -20.41
CA ILE A 773 14.85 -2.56 -20.57
C ILE A 773 13.67 -1.81 -19.97
N ASN A 774 13.96 -0.84 -19.15
CA ASN A 774 12.96 0.12 -18.66
C ASN A 774 13.22 1.49 -19.28
N SER A 775 12.19 2.36 -19.24
CA SER A 775 12.30 3.71 -19.79
C SER A 775 11.38 4.69 -19.07
N THR A 776 11.62 5.97 -19.30
CA THR A 776 10.74 7.03 -18.83
C THR A 776 9.32 6.92 -19.38
N GLU A 777 9.10 6.27 -20.53
CA GLU A 777 7.77 6.03 -21.11
C GLU A 777 6.89 5.17 -20.19
N ASN A 778 7.49 4.30 -19.40
CA ASN A 778 6.79 3.38 -18.51
C ASN A 778 6.35 4.01 -17.18
N MET A 779 6.69 5.27 -16.94
CA MET A 779 6.24 5.95 -15.72
C MET A 779 4.73 6.11 -15.70
N ARG A 780 4.09 5.71 -14.62
CA ARG A 780 2.67 5.99 -14.40
C ARG A 780 2.48 7.44 -13.95
N SER A 781 1.43 8.08 -14.46
CA SER A 781 1.06 9.42 -13.99
C SER A 781 0.71 9.40 -12.51
N TRP A 782 1.15 10.40 -11.78
CA TRP A 782 0.92 10.56 -10.35
C TRP A 782 0.75 12.04 -9.98
N ASN A 783 0.15 12.30 -8.83
CA ASN A 783 -0.14 13.65 -8.37
C ASN A 783 0.73 14.02 -7.17
N THR A 784 1.20 15.26 -7.14
CA THR A 784 2.03 15.79 -6.06
C THR A 784 1.57 17.17 -5.62
N ILE A 785 1.74 17.48 -4.33
CA ILE A 785 1.60 18.82 -3.74
C ILE A 785 2.96 19.42 -3.42
N ARG A 786 4.06 18.68 -3.66
CA ARG A 786 5.44 19.15 -3.47
C ARG A 786 5.79 20.19 -4.54
N LYS A 787 6.82 21.00 -4.25
CA LYS A 787 7.35 21.95 -5.23
C LYS A 787 7.85 21.19 -6.45
N CYS A 788 7.37 21.58 -7.62
CA CYS A 788 7.78 21.01 -8.88
C CYS A 788 7.95 22.12 -9.93
N GLU A 789 8.78 21.85 -10.93
CA GLU A 789 9.01 22.75 -12.05
C GLU A 789 8.80 22.03 -13.37
N ILE A 790 8.26 22.76 -14.34
CA ILE A 790 8.07 22.26 -15.72
C ILE A 790 9.42 22.01 -16.34
N THR A 791 9.58 20.90 -17.06
CA THR A 791 10.81 20.54 -17.73
C THR A 791 10.71 20.73 -19.25
N ASN A 792 11.80 21.15 -19.88
CA ASN A 792 11.86 21.28 -21.34
C ASN A 792 12.74 20.19 -21.99
N LYS A 793 13.80 19.75 -21.29
CA LYS A 793 14.70 18.68 -21.74
C LYS A 793 14.43 17.34 -21.04
N SER A 794 13.17 17.07 -20.72
CA SER A 794 12.77 15.80 -20.10
C SER A 794 11.55 15.20 -20.80
N HIS A 795 11.47 13.89 -20.76
CA HIS A 795 10.30 13.14 -21.21
C HIS A 795 9.16 13.18 -20.17
N ILE A 796 9.41 13.72 -18.97
CA ILE A 796 8.45 13.85 -17.87
C ILE A 796 8.06 15.32 -17.75
N SER A 797 6.77 15.59 -17.52
CA SER A 797 6.19 16.94 -17.51
C SER A 797 6.77 17.87 -16.46
N HIS A 798 7.05 17.34 -15.26
CA HIS A 798 7.53 18.11 -14.12
C HIS A 798 8.60 17.32 -13.37
N ALA A 799 9.60 18.01 -12.86
CA ALA A 799 10.55 17.50 -11.89
C ALA A 799 10.12 17.94 -10.49
N VAL A 800 10.05 16.99 -9.56
CA VAL A 800 9.64 17.19 -8.17
C VAL A 800 10.88 17.14 -7.29
N PHE A 801 11.04 18.09 -6.37
CA PHE A 801 12.26 18.25 -5.58
C PHE A 801 12.00 18.07 -4.09
N ASP A 802 12.89 17.34 -3.45
CA ASP A 802 12.90 17.13 -2.01
C ASP A 802 13.81 18.15 -1.30
N SER A 803 14.73 18.78 -2.04
CA SER A 803 15.66 19.76 -1.52
C SER A 803 15.93 20.93 -2.48
N ALA A 804 16.34 22.07 -1.94
CA ALA A 804 16.80 23.20 -2.75
C ALA A 804 18.05 22.86 -3.59
N PHE A 805 18.88 21.93 -3.12
CA PHE A 805 20.07 21.51 -3.83
C PHE A 805 19.72 20.69 -5.09
N GLU A 806 18.75 19.81 -5.02
CA GLU A 806 18.23 19.10 -6.19
C GLU A 806 17.63 20.06 -7.21
N ALA A 807 16.85 21.06 -6.75
CA ALA A 807 16.28 22.06 -7.64
C ALA A 807 17.36 22.87 -8.37
N LEU A 808 18.43 23.26 -7.69
CA LEU A 808 19.56 23.96 -8.31
C LEU A 808 20.31 23.07 -9.32
N THR A 809 20.48 21.79 -9.00
CA THR A 809 21.10 20.81 -9.91
C THR A 809 20.25 20.64 -11.17
N ALA A 810 18.94 20.46 -11.01
CA ALA A 810 18.00 20.34 -12.12
C ALA A 810 18.01 21.62 -13.01
N PHE A 811 18.08 22.79 -12.40
CA PHE A 811 18.20 24.06 -13.12
C PHE A 811 19.48 24.12 -13.98
N GLU A 812 20.61 23.63 -13.47
CA GLU A 812 21.86 23.52 -14.24
C GLU A 812 21.73 22.52 -15.39
N LEU A 813 21.12 21.34 -15.15
CA LEU A 813 20.88 20.33 -16.19
C LEU A 813 19.99 20.88 -17.31
N GLU A 814 18.94 21.63 -16.98
CA GLU A 814 18.01 22.24 -17.92
C GLU A 814 18.67 23.25 -18.85
N ARG A 815 19.63 24.05 -18.32
CA ARG A 815 20.30 25.12 -19.05
C ARG A 815 21.57 24.70 -19.78
N ASN A 816 22.21 23.60 -19.36
CA ASN A 816 23.48 23.19 -19.93
C ASN A 816 23.33 22.73 -21.37
N GLU A 817 24.09 23.32 -22.27
CA GLU A 817 24.02 23.01 -23.71
C GLU A 817 24.47 21.60 -24.06
N ASN A 818 25.32 20.98 -23.24
CA ASN A 818 25.81 19.62 -23.41
C ASN A 818 24.84 18.54 -22.93
N VAL A 819 23.75 18.92 -22.23
CA VAL A 819 22.68 18.00 -21.81
C VAL A 819 21.68 17.85 -22.95
N ASP A 820 21.47 16.61 -23.39
CA ASP A 820 20.48 16.22 -24.39
C ASP A 820 19.10 15.99 -23.74
N ALA A 821 19.07 15.16 -22.70
CA ALA A 821 17.88 14.89 -21.91
C ALA A 821 18.25 14.57 -20.44
N TRP A 822 17.35 14.81 -19.52
CA TRP A 822 17.53 14.48 -18.13
C TRP A 822 16.21 14.14 -17.45
N VAL A 823 16.25 13.43 -16.33
CA VAL A 823 15.07 13.15 -15.49
C VAL A 823 15.46 13.03 -14.02
N LYS A 824 14.64 13.53 -13.14
CA LYS A 824 14.69 13.20 -11.71
C LYS A 824 14.14 11.78 -11.53
N ASN A 825 14.87 10.94 -10.82
CA ASN A 825 14.47 9.54 -10.60
C ASN A 825 13.39 9.43 -9.52
N ASP A 826 12.20 9.93 -9.83
CA ASP A 826 11.01 9.82 -8.98
C ASP A 826 9.94 9.01 -9.74
N HIS A 827 9.42 7.95 -9.14
CA HIS A 827 8.43 7.02 -9.74
C HIS A 827 8.86 6.33 -11.07
N LEU A 828 10.18 6.27 -11.37
CA LEU A 828 10.73 5.68 -12.59
C LEU A 828 11.14 4.21 -12.43
N ASP A 829 11.25 3.73 -11.20
CA ASP A 829 11.76 2.39 -10.89
C ASP A 829 13.20 2.14 -11.37
N PHE A 830 13.99 3.21 -11.51
CA PHE A 830 15.42 3.05 -11.75
C PHE A 830 16.15 2.84 -10.44
N GLU A 831 16.65 1.64 -10.24
CA GLU A 831 17.30 1.22 -9.01
C GLU A 831 18.53 0.35 -9.32
N ILE A 832 19.53 0.52 -8.47
CA ILE A 832 20.78 -0.22 -8.56
C ILE A 832 20.80 -1.24 -7.44
N PRO A 833 20.76 -2.54 -7.75
CA PRO A 833 20.86 -3.60 -6.76
C PRO A 833 22.27 -3.66 -6.19
N TYR A 834 22.41 -3.84 -4.89
CA TYR A 834 23.68 -4.06 -4.25
C TYR A 834 23.54 -5.08 -3.10
N ILE A 835 24.65 -5.78 -2.78
CA ILE A 835 24.64 -6.78 -1.73
C ILE A 835 25.07 -6.12 -0.41
N HIS A 836 24.25 -6.28 0.63
CA HIS A 836 24.51 -5.78 1.97
C HIS A 836 24.24 -6.90 2.97
N PHE A 837 25.27 -7.40 3.65
CA PHE A 837 25.19 -8.58 4.54
C PHE A 837 24.57 -9.83 3.91
N GLY A 838 24.87 -10.10 2.62
CA GLY A 838 24.31 -11.23 1.88
C GLY A 838 22.87 -11.03 1.42
N GLU A 839 22.29 -9.86 1.67
CA GLU A 839 20.98 -9.45 1.18
C GLU A 839 21.10 -8.51 -0.01
N VAL A 840 20.25 -8.69 -1.00
CA VAL A 840 20.20 -7.77 -2.13
C VAL A 840 19.34 -6.56 -1.75
N LYS A 841 19.98 -5.42 -1.60
CA LYS A 841 19.34 -4.12 -1.36
C LYS A 841 19.31 -3.31 -2.65
N ARG A 842 18.52 -2.24 -2.67
CA ARG A 842 18.39 -1.36 -3.82
C ARG A 842 18.73 0.07 -3.44
N TYR A 843 19.41 0.74 -4.34
CA TYR A 843 19.77 2.14 -4.24
C TYR A 843 19.14 2.92 -5.39
N ARG A 844 18.57 4.07 -5.09
CA ARG A 844 17.96 4.99 -6.05
C ARG A 844 18.84 6.22 -6.19
N PRO A 845 19.50 6.42 -7.32
CA PRO A 845 20.19 7.66 -7.60
C PRO A 845 19.19 8.79 -7.93
N ASP A 846 19.61 10.06 -7.72
CA ASP A 846 18.72 11.21 -7.85
C ASP A 846 18.36 11.55 -9.29
N PHE A 847 19.33 11.54 -10.21
CA PHE A 847 19.14 11.95 -11.59
C PHE A 847 19.75 10.98 -12.60
N ILE A 848 19.09 10.86 -13.76
CA ILE A 848 19.62 10.21 -14.95
C ILE A 848 19.72 11.29 -16.02
N VAL A 849 20.91 11.40 -16.64
CA VAL A 849 21.21 12.43 -17.66
C VAL A 849 21.78 11.78 -18.89
N ARG A 850 21.30 12.17 -20.07
CA ARG A 850 21.89 11.83 -21.35
C ARG A 850 22.60 13.07 -21.89
N LEU A 851 23.88 12.93 -22.17
CA LEU A 851 24.68 13.99 -22.76
C LEU A 851 24.56 14.00 -24.30
N LYS A 852 24.92 15.12 -24.95
CA LYS A 852 24.88 15.22 -26.41
C LYS A 852 25.82 14.23 -27.16
N ASN A 853 26.92 13.80 -26.54
CA ASN A 853 27.77 12.74 -27.02
C ASN A 853 27.22 11.33 -26.81
N LYS A 854 25.93 11.23 -26.35
CA LYS A 854 25.19 10.00 -26.05
C LYS A 854 25.68 9.21 -24.83
N LYS A 855 26.64 9.74 -24.06
CA LYS A 855 26.99 9.17 -22.76
C LYS A 855 25.85 9.35 -21.79
N MET A 856 25.65 8.35 -20.91
CA MET A 856 24.68 8.36 -19.84
C MET A 856 25.36 8.66 -18.51
N LEU A 857 24.81 9.59 -17.73
CA LEU A 857 25.36 9.99 -16.44
C LEU A 857 24.32 9.76 -15.36
N ILE A 858 24.69 9.02 -14.35
CA ILE A 858 23.96 8.92 -13.08
C ILE A 858 24.54 9.99 -12.16
N LEU A 859 23.68 10.89 -11.66
CA LEU A 859 24.11 11.97 -10.81
C LEU A 859 23.40 11.87 -9.46
N GLU A 860 24.19 11.82 -8.40
CA GLU A 860 23.72 11.80 -7.00
C GLU A 860 24.04 13.11 -6.32
N VAL A 861 23.09 13.69 -5.59
CA VAL A 861 23.20 14.98 -4.93
C VAL A 861 23.28 14.78 -3.41
N LYS A 862 24.41 15.11 -2.80
CA LYS A 862 24.64 14.91 -1.35
C LYS A 862 25.11 16.17 -0.65
N GLY A 863 24.40 16.58 0.43
CA GLY A 863 24.83 17.70 1.26
C GLY A 863 25.97 17.39 2.23
N VAL A 864 26.03 16.17 2.78
CA VAL A 864 27.08 15.68 3.72
C VAL A 864 27.31 14.20 3.51
N LYS A 865 28.56 13.81 3.27
CA LYS A 865 28.93 12.39 3.14
C LYS A 865 28.77 11.64 4.45
N LYS A 866 28.01 10.54 4.42
CA LYS A 866 27.94 9.56 5.50
C LYS A 866 28.73 8.30 5.09
N GLU A 867 29.23 7.55 6.06
CA GLU A 867 29.97 6.29 5.84
C GLU A 867 29.24 5.31 4.89
N ARG A 868 27.93 5.33 4.94
CA ARG A 868 27.04 4.54 4.08
C ARG A 868 27.08 4.93 2.59
N ASP A 869 27.45 6.17 2.29
CA ASP A 869 27.54 6.66 0.91
C ASP A 869 28.76 6.14 0.18
N LEU A 870 29.83 5.77 0.92
CA LEU A 870 31.01 5.12 0.35
C LEU A 870 30.68 3.71 -0.17
N SER A 871 29.88 2.94 0.58
CA SER A 871 29.46 1.60 0.11
C SER A 871 28.52 1.68 -1.09
N LYS A 872 27.63 2.68 -1.18
CA LYS A 872 26.79 2.91 -2.36
C LYS A 872 27.62 3.23 -3.59
N LYS A 873 28.70 4.00 -3.45
CA LYS A 873 29.59 4.35 -4.55
C LYS A 873 30.26 3.10 -5.14
N ASP A 874 30.78 2.21 -4.29
CA ASP A 874 31.45 1.00 -4.76
C ASP A 874 30.50 0.11 -5.59
N PHE A 875 29.23 -0.01 -5.20
CA PHE A 875 28.24 -0.79 -5.96
C PHE A 875 27.75 -0.07 -7.21
N LEU A 876 27.74 1.25 -7.21
CA LEU A 876 27.45 2.03 -8.41
C LEU A 876 28.57 1.89 -9.44
N ASP A 877 29.86 1.89 -9.00
CA ASP A 877 31.02 1.55 -9.81
C ASP A 877 30.87 0.15 -10.45
N GLU A 878 30.45 -0.83 -9.65
CA GLU A 878 30.20 -2.20 -10.10
C GLU A 878 29.08 -2.27 -11.16
N TRP A 879 27.96 -1.61 -10.91
CA TRP A 879 26.84 -1.57 -11.85
C TRP A 879 27.26 -0.93 -13.18
N ILE A 880 27.95 0.21 -13.12
CA ILE A 880 28.47 0.90 -14.31
C ILE A 880 29.42 -0.02 -15.11
N LYS A 881 30.33 -0.69 -14.39
CA LYS A 881 31.25 -1.64 -15.02
C LYS A 881 30.50 -2.79 -15.70
N ALA A 882 29.54 -3.39 -15.01
CA ALA A 882 28.72 -4.49 -15.55
C ALA A 882 27.95 -4.08 -16.81
N VAL A 883 27.33 -2.89 -16.80
CA VAL A 883 26.57 -2.37 -17.95
C VAL A 883 27.50 -2.06 -19.13
N ASN A 884 28.61 -1.38 -18.88
CA ASN A 884 29.55 -1.00 -19.93
C ASN A 884 30.27 -2.22 -20.56
N GLU A 885 30.66 -3.23 -19.76
CA GLU A 885 31.25 -4.46 -20.23
C GLU A 885 30.26 -5.34 -21.02
N HIS A 886 28.98 -5.37 -20.59
CA HIS A 886 27.94 -6.09 -21.31
C HIS A 886 27.66 -5.45 -22.67
N GLY A 887 27.70 -4.12 -22.75
CA GLY A 887 27.41 -3.33 -23.96
C GLY A 887 25.92 -3.29 -24.33
N GLY A 888 25.61 -2.48 -25.37
CA GLY A 888 24.24 -2.38 -25.89
C GLY A 888 23.36 -1.31 -25.26
N PHE A 889 23.80 -0.69 -24.15
CA PHE A 889 23.04 0.33 -23.42
C PHE A 889 23.69 1.73 -23.44
N GLY A 890 24.70 1.95 -24.27
CA GLY A 890 25.53 3.16 -24.27
C GLY A 890 26.63 3.12 -23.21
N GLU A 891 27.42 4.18 -23.13
CA GLU A 891 28.47 4.35 -22.13
C GLU A 891 27.93 5.07 -20.92
N TRP A 892 27.98 4.43 -19.76
CA TRP A 892 27.47 4.94 -18.49
C TRP A 892 28.59 5.44 -17.60
N HIS A 893 28.34 6.56 -16.93
CA HIS A 893 29.18 7.17 -15.92
C HIS A 893 28.33 7.50 -14.68
N HIS A 894 28.98 7.69 -13.55
CA HIS A 894 28.30 8.24 -12.36
C HIS A 894 29.20 9.23 -11.63
N GLU A 895 28.57 10.12 -10.88
CA GLU A 895 29.28 11.02 -9.98
C GLU A 895 28.38 11.44 -8.82
N MET A 896 29.01 11.68 -7.65
CA MET A 896 28.36 12.24 -6.47
C MET A 896 28.83 13.69 -6.29
N ILE A 897 27.89 14.63 -6.33
CA ILE A 897 28.17 16.07 -6.20
C ILE A 897 27.81 16.58 -4.80
N GLU A 898 28.67 17.45 -4.24
CA GLU A 898 28.50 18.10 -2.95
C GLU A 898 28.00 19.56 -3.05
N ASN A 899 28.08 20.13 -4.24
CA ASN A 899 27.54 21.46 -4.55
C ASN A 899 27.15 21.54 -6.03
N SER A 900 26.15 22.37 -6.34
CA SER A 900 25.60 22.52 -7.70
C SER A 900 26.61 23.04 -8.73
N GLY A 901 27.65 23.78 -8.30
CA GLY A 901 28.69 24.30 -9.17
C GLY A 901 29.58 23.20 -9.78
N GLN A 902 29.64 22.02 -9.18
CA GLN A 902 30.36 20.86 -9.70
C GLN A 902 29.67 20.25 -10.92
N THR A 903 28.35 20.36 -11.05
CA THR A 903 27.54 19.79 -12.12
C THR A 903 28.01 20.24 -13.50
N LYS A 904 28.22 21.54 -13.68
CA LYS A 904 28.65 22.13 -14.96
C LYS A 904 30.02 21.59 -15.37
N LYS A 905 30.99 21.64 -14.46
CA LYS A 905 32.37 21.19 -14.70
C LYS A 905 32.42 19.72 -15.06
N LEU A 906 31.70 18.87 -14.33
CA LEU A 906 31.58 17.43 -14.60
C LEU A 906 31.06 17.15 -16.00
N ILE A 907 29.99 17.85 -16.41
CA ILE A 907 29.40 17.65 -17.74
C ILE A 907 30.38 18.07 -18.83
N GLU A 908 31.10 19.19 -18.64
CA GLU A 908 32.13 19.64 -19.58
C GLU A 908 33.25 18.60 -19.70
N GLU A 909 33.75 18.04 -18.60
CA GLU A 909 34.78 16.99 -18.59
C GLU A 909 34.33 15.69 -19.29
N LEU A 910 33.08 15.29 -19.13
CA LEU A 910 32.53 14.10 -19.77
C LEU A 910 32.21 14.28 -21.26
N CYS A 911 32.11 15.53 -21.72
CA CYS A 911 31.87 15.86 -23.14
C CYS A 911 33.14 16.10 -23.93
N LEU A 912 34.28 16.33 -23.26
CA LEU A 912 35.61 16.35 -23.88
C LEU A 912 36.05 14.92 -24.19
#